data_f78113641a2f57b3cd81d91c1be3bd30
#
_entry.id   f78113641a2f57b3cd81d91c1be3bd30
#
_cell.length_a   1.000
_cell.length_b   1.000
_cell.length_c   1.000
_cell.angle_alpha   90.00
_cell.angle_beta   90.00
_cell.angle_gamma   90.00
#
_symmetry.space_group_name_H-M   'P 1'
#
loop_
_entity.id
_entity.type
_entity.pdbx_description
1 polymer ?
#
loop_
_entity_poly.entity_id
_entity_poly.type
_entity_poly.pdbx_seq_one_letter_code
_entity_poly.pdbx_strand_id
1 'polypeptide(L)'
;MRRALIAGLGILLLTATGSANAVAQGGPPPGGGGPGGPGAQQPPAASGEVRGIVMDGQANTPIGKATVTVRLKAGQTLVTGTVAKDDGTFRVVGLRPGTYYLRVSSLGYAPVSSVEFSITPAAATSTIGTIKLEKVAVALTDVEVKGERDAVTIEPDRNTYRAKDVAATANNASEVLDNVPSVSVDGDGKVSLRGNENVVVQINGRPAPMTGTQLGQFLKTLPSAVIDRIEVIPTPSARQDPEGMAGIINLVLKANTDLGMSGGVTVASATAAGRYNGNSNLGYQSGPWTTFSSYGYNADDRDIDGINNRTRLAISGTPLSFSEQDIFGNQVNAGHNFTTTVDYKVNPRDVVTNALTLNIRKFNDNSVATYSELNSSRSLLDYYNRERDSNVHSWLADYTLAWKRTLVPRKHEISSELRYNRNHDDDDTNLFRVTLGAPGATSGATSTPIERELDHTDATTQTVNAQVDYTRTLKNTAKLETGAKGTGRWLDRDFDVLKDVAGNGTWVPSTLSNGLAFSDQVLATYAVLSKGVGKFDLQGGLRGEYAHRDFTLTKSSESFPVSYASLFPSAIAVYKFNEGLQTKAAYSRRIRRPGTQELNPFPQFFDPQNVFFGNPKLSPEYTDAFELGVTRTGKLGTLQVSPFFRHTSDIIRVAINTADTVEGREVTSVSFQNLATSNSWGTDMTGQLRFGALGNAFGGFQLFKQVTDGGSTSALTSNAVTWSARINTTINAAKNTTLTGSYFYRAPTKIERGEFSAQQMANFSVRQKIMEGKATVSLRVQDPFNTRGMKIKTGDDNIFQVTQR
;
A
#
# COMPACT_ATOMS: atom_id res chain seq x y z
N MET A 1 -7.62 -43.27 -8.18
CA MET A 1 -6.36 -43.96 -7.85
C MET A 1 -5.24 -43.02 -8.05
N ARG A 2 -4.52 -42.80 -7.02
CA ARG A 2 -3.19 -42.31 -6.71
C ARG A 2 -3.17 -41.04 -5.91
N ARG A 3 -3.07 -41.31 -4.60
CA ARG A 3 -2.51 -40.46 -3.56
C ARG A 3 -1.00 -40.42 -3.72
N ALA A 4 -0.47 -39.32 -3.13
CA ALA A 4 0.89 -39.14 -2.67
C ALA A 4 1.82 -38.37 -3.61
N LEU A 5 2.03 -37.09 -3.26
CA LEU A 5 3.36 -36.58 -2.87
C LEU A 5 3.21 -35.16 -2.26
N ILE A 6 2.89 -35.17 -0.97
CA ILE A 6 3.20 -34.03 -0.10
C ILE A 6 4.38 -34.50 0.75
N ALA A 7 5.55 -34.05 0.42
CA ALA A 7 6.75 -34.12 1.25
C ALA A 7 7.25 -32.69 1.39
N GLY A 8 6.99 -32.03 2.51
CA GLY A 8 7.97 -31.95 3.57
C GLY A 8 8.69 -30.65 3.51
N LEU A 9 8.05 -29.49 3.90
CA LEU A 9 8.81 -28.36 4.45
C LEU A 9 8.60 -28.43 5.96
N GLY A 10 9.58 -28.99 6.66
CA GLY A 10 9.61 -29.12 8.09
C GLY A 10 9.64 -27.74 8.75
N ILE A 11 8.59 -27.44 9.48
CA ILE A 11 8.54 -26.34 10.43
C ILE A 11 9.40 -26.75 11.60
N LEU A 12 10.59 -26.16 11.74
CA LEU A 12 11.38 -26.25 12.96
C LEU A 12 10.69 -25.43 14.04
N LEU A 13 9.80 -26.07 14.80
CA LEU A 13 9.35 -25.57 16.09
C LEU A 13 10.48 -25.79 17.10
N LEU A 14 11.26 -24.76 17.41
CA LEU A 14 12.10 -24.73 18.60
C LEU A 14 11.18 -24.59 19.83
N THR A 15 10.89 -25.71 20.48
CA THR A 15 10.31 -25.72 21.82
C THR A 15 11.42 -25.37 22.81
N ALA A 16 11.47 -24.11 23.24
CA ALA A 16 12.23 -23.74 24.42
C ALA A 16 11.43 -24.14 25.67
N THR A 17 11.72 -25.31 26.21
CA THR A 17 11.27 -25.71 27.56
C THR A 17 12.11 -24.97 28.60
N GLY A 18 11.63 -23.84 29.06
CA GLY A 18 12.11 -23.16 30.27
C GLY A 18 11.28 -23.62 31.46
N SER A 19 11.82 -24.50 32.25
CA SER A 19 11.24 -24.92 33.54
C SER A 19 11.23 -23.73 34.51
N ALA A 20 10.05 -23.15 34.75
CA ALA A 20 9.83 -22.23 35.86
C ALA A 20 9.38 -23.03 37.08
N ASN A 21 10.26 -23.15 38.06
CA ASN A 21 9.89 -23.60 39.38
C ASN A 21 8.97 -22.57 40.05
N ALA A 22 7.70 -22.90 40.16
CA ALA A 22 6.75 -22.17 40.98
C ALA A 22 6.93 -22.61 42.44
N VAL A 23 7.48 -21.74 43.27
CA VAL A 23 7.43 -21.87 44.74
C VAL A 23 6.16 -21.18 45.19
N ALA A 24 5.19 -21.97 45.61
CA ALA A 24 4.02 -21.50 46.30
C ALA A 24 4.39 -21.11 47.72
N GLN A 25 4.20 -19.87 48.12
CA GLN A 25 4.18 -19.45 49.53
C GLN A 25 2.77 -19.05 49.91
N GLY A 26 2.24 -19.87 50.83
CA GLY A 26 1.00 -19.63 51.48
C GLY A 26 1.09 -18.49 52.49
N GLY A 27 0.05 -17.72 52.56
CA GLY A 27 -0.09 -16.66 53.55
C GLY A 27 -0.44 -17.18 54.92
N PRO A 28 -0.06 -16.47 55.96
CA PRO A 28 -0.37 -16.80 57.35
C PRO A 28 -1.71 -16.15 57.79
N PRO A 29 -2.42 -16.76 58.77
CA PRO A 29 -3.62 -16.22 59.35
C PRO A 29 -3.35 -15.17 60.45
N PRO A 30 -4.34 -14.33 60.81
CA PRO A 30 -4.20 -13.27 61.80
C PRO A 30 -4.47 -13.76 63.23
N GLY A 31 -3.73 -13.24 64.19
CA GLY A 31 -4.17 -13.36 65.59
C GLY A 31 -3.15 -13.10 66.64
N GLY A 32 -3.43 -12.12 67.50
CA GLY A 32 -3.10 -12.19 68.91
C GLY A 32 -2.02 -11.24 69.43
N GLY A 33 -2.44 -10.19 70.13
CA GLY A 33 -1.60 -9.25 70.81
C GLY A 33 -1.07 -9.77 72.13
N GLY A 34 -0.02 -9.09 72.66
CA GLY A 34 0.49 -9.20 74.02
C GLY A 34 1.70 -8.31 74.22
N PRO A 35 1.91 -7.66 75.28
CA PRO A 35 2.67 -6.41 75.43
C PRO A 35 4.09 -6.59 75.99
N GLY A 36 4.94 -5.67 75.54
CA GLY A 36 5.93 -5.04 76.34
C GLY A 36 7.25 -5.78 76.68
N GLY A 37 8.34 -5.20 76.01
CA GLY A 37 9.69 -5.35 76.55
C GLY A 37 10.61 -4.31 75.89
N PRO A 38 11.53 -3.61 76.61
CA PRO A 38 12.22 -2.45 76.13
C PRO A 38 13.30 -2.80 75.10
N GLY A 39 13.29 -1.98 74.04
CA GLY A 39 14.15 -2.13 72.91
C GLY A 39 15.61 -1.94 73.17
N ALA A 40 16.40 -2.78 72.58
CA ALA A 40 17.79 -2.50 72.31
C ALA A 40 17.82 -1.61 71.04
N GLN A 41 18.27 -0.37 71.20
CA GLN A 41 18.58 0.53 70.09
C GLN A 41 19.73 -0.10 69.27
N GLN A 42 19.40 -0.54 68.03
CA GLN A 42 20.46 -0.80 67.05
C GLN A 42 21.17 0.52 66.75
N PRO A 43 22.53 0.54 66.75
CA PRO A 43 23.26 1.74 66.35
C PRO A 43 22.86 2.10 64.93
N PRO A 44 22.80 3.40 64.57
CA PRO A 44 22.46 3.86 63.23
C PRO A 44 23.44 3.22 62.26
N ALA A 45 22.92 2.56 61.20
CA ALA A 45 23.72 1.95 60.18
C ALA A 45 24.65 3.03 59.61
N ALA A 46 25.99 2.82 59.70
CA ALA A 46 26.99 3.76 59.23
C ALA A 46 26.69 4.12 57.76
N SER A 47 26.23 5.36 57.54
CA SER A 47 25.96 5.85 56.19
C SER A 47 27.26 6.40 55.63
N GLY A 48 27.75 5.74 54.55
CA GLY A 48 28.92 6.17 53.82
C GLY A 48 28.65 7.35 52.88
N GLU A 49 29.74 7.99 52.49
CA GLU A 49 29.69 9.08 51.48
C GLU A 49 30.80 8.92 50.43
N VAL A 50 30.53 9.49 49.24
CA VAL A 50 31.54 9.64 48.17
C VAL A 50 31.63 11.08 47.73
N ARG A 51 32.85 11.53 47.47
CA ARG A 51 33.18 12.91 47.06
C ARG A 51 34.08 12.89 45.81
N GLY A 52 34.02 13.96 45.04
CA GLY A 52 34.90 14.16 43.88
C GLY A 52 34.65 15.49 43.20
N ILE A 53 35.36 15.72 42.10
CA ILE A 53 35.19 16.92 41.24
C ILE A 53 35.06 16.46 39.78
N VAL A 54 34.17 17.12 39.03
CA VAL A 54 33.97 16.90 37.60
C VAL A 54 34.66 18.02 36.83
N MET A 55 35.55 17.67 35.90
CA MET A 55 36.34 18.62 35.11
C MET A 55 36.23 18.34 33.61
N ASP A 56 36.36 19.37 32.79
CA ASP A 56 36.55 19.26 31.32
C ASP A 56 37.94 18.66 31.07
N GLY A 57 37.98 17.56 30.32
CA GLY A 57 39.20 16.82 30.01
C GLY A 57 40.20 17.60 29.15
N GLN A 58 39.77 18.55 28.34
CA GLN A 58 40.62 19.39 27.47
C GLN A 58 40.93 20.73 28.10
N ALA A 59 39.93 21.43 28.63
CA ALA A 59 40.11 22.78 29.16
C ALA A 59 40.57 22.80 30.60
N ASN A 60 40.55 21.67 31.32
CA ASN A 60 40.83 21.54 32.78
C ASN A 60 40.03 22.55 33.64
N THR A 61 38.81 22.89 33.21
CA THR A 61 37.87 23.75 33.94
C THR A 61 36.80 22.92 34.61
N PRO A 62 36.29 23.31 35.80
CA PRO A 62 35.23 22.57 36.48
C PRO A 62 33.94 22.59 35.67
N ILE A 63 33.19 21.48 35.65
CA ILE A 63 31.89 21.32 35.02
C ILE A 63 30.81 21.35 36.09
N GLY A 64 30.18 22.51 36.25
CA GLY A 64 29.02 22.67 37.13
C GLY A 64 27.76 22.00 36.56
N LYS A 65 26.86 21.61 37.49
CA LYS A 65 25.56 20.98 37.17
C LYS A 65 25.67 19.66 36.42
N ALA A 66 26.82 18.96 36.44
CA ALA A 66 26.94 17.59 35.93
C ALA A 66 26.14 16.63 36.83
N THR A 67 25.43 15.74 36.22
CA THR A 67 24.67 14.67 36.93
C THR A 67 25.60 13.52 37.31
N VAL A 68 25.68 13.24 38.58
CA VAL A 68 26.49 12.17 39.17
C VAL A 68 25.56 11.12 39.74
N THR A 69 25.55 9.92 39.19
CA THR A 69 24.77 8.78 39.70
C THR A 69 25.65 7.70 40.29
N VAL A 70 25.27 7.18 41.45
CA VAL A 70 25.93 6.06 42.13
C VAL A 70 25.22 4.78 41.74
N ARG A 71 25.96 3.82 41.23
CA ARG A 71 25.45 2.49 40.84
C ARG A 71 26.17 1.38 41.61
N LEU A 72 25.39 0.36 41.97
CA LEU A 72 25.93 -0.85 42.59
C LEU A 72 26.67 -1.68 41.54
N LYS A 73 27.86 -2.18 41.86
CA LYS A 73 28.62 -3.04 40.93
C LYS A 73 27.81 -4.31 40.56
N ALA A 74 27.20 -4.96 41.52
CA ALA A 74 26.35 -6.11 41.31
C ALA A 74 25.00 -5.67 40.69
N GLY A 75 24.73 -6.07 39.44
CA GLY A 75 23.49 -5.79 38.77
C GLY A 75 23.31 -4.38 38.16
N GLN A 76 24.34 -3.52 38.25
CA GLN A 76 24.37 -2.15 37.69
C GLN A 76 23.17 -1.25 38.06
N THR A 77 22.50 -1.53 39.19
CA THR A 77 21.32 -0.81 39.62
C THR A 77 21.66 0.59 40.14
N LEU A 78 20.81 1.55 39.82
CA LEU A 78 20.92 2.90 40.36
C LEU A 78 20.58 2.91 41.84
N VAL A 79 21.50 3.44 42.66
CA VAL A 79 21.32 3.53 44.10
C VAL A 79 20.84 4.91 44.50
N THR A 80 21.54 5.95 44.04
CA THR A 80 21.20 7.36 44.30
C THR A 80 21.98 8.24 43.33
N GLY A 81 21.79 9.55 43.38
CA GLY A 81 22.53 10.51 42.58
C GLY A 81 22.51 11.91 43.17
N THR A 82 23.37 12.76 42.65
CA THR A 82 23.45 14.19 42.96
C THR A 82 23.82 14.99 41.71
N VAL A 83 23.75 16.30 41.82
CA VAL A 83 24.20 17.24 40.78
C VAL A 83 25.44 17.95 41.34
N ALA A 84 26.50 18.02 40.52
CA ALA A 84 27.71 18.76 40.87
C ALA A 84 27.40 20.25 41.04
N LYS A 85 28.06 20.88 42.01
CA LYS A 85 27.99 22.35 42.23
C LYS A 85 28.63 23.09 41.08
N ASP A 86 28.47 24.41 41.05
CA ASP A 86 29.03 25.26 39.98
C ASP A 86 30.59 25.20 39.92
N ASP A 87 31.26 24.86 41.02
CA ASP A 87 32.68 24.58 41.10
C ASP A 87 33.10 23.15 40.68
N GLY A 88 32.15 22.36 40.13
CA GLY A 88 32.37 20.99 39.72
C GLY A 88 32.38 19.95 40.85
N THR A 89 32.38 20.37 42.14
CA THR A 89 32.43 19.46 43.27
C THR A 89 31.08 18.73 43.46
N PHE A 90 31.16 17.50 43.89
CA PHE A 90 29.96 16.71 44.26
C PHE A 90 30.18 15.92 45.57
N ARG A 91 29.07 15.67 46.25
CA ARG A 91 29.05 14.86 47.47
C ARG A 91 27.75 14.05 47.47
N VAL A 92 27.87 12.73 47.61
CA VAL A 92 26.74 11.82 47.75
C VAL A 92 26.86 11.13 49.11
N VAL A 93 25.84 11.24 49.93
CA VAL A 93 25.76 10.67 51.30
C VAL A 93 24.69 9.57 51.34
N GLY A 94 24.71 8.78 52.40
CA GLY A 94 23.69 7.75 52.66
C GLY A 94 23.98 6.41 51.96
N LEU A 95 25.21 6.14 51.57
CA LEU A 95 25.58 4.87 50.94
C LEU A 95 25.73 3.78 52.01
N ARG A 96 25.13 2.63 51.76
CA ARG A 96 25.30 1.44 52.58
C ARG A 96 26.65 0.78 52.28
N PRO A 97 27.20 -0.07 53.16
CA PRO A 97 28.39 -0.85 52.85
C PRO A 97 28.19 -1.66 51.56
N GLY A 98 29.14 -1.55 50.62
CA GLY A 98 29.05 -2.18 49.28
C GLY A 98 30.08 -1.64 48.32
N THR A 99 30.17 -2.26 47.16
CA THR A 99 31.05 -1.79 46.05
C THR A 99 30.21 -1.11 44.98
N TYR A 100 30.65 0.11 44.62
CA TYR A 100 29.95 1.02 43.74
C TYR A 100 30.88 1.56 42.64
N TYR A 101 30.26 2.19 41.63
CA TYR A 101 30.92 3.09 40.69
C TYR A 101 30.01 4.31 40.42
N LEU A 102 30.61 5.39 39.99
CA LEU A 102 29.88 6.60 39.58
C LEU A 102 29.69 6.59 38.06
N ARG A 103 28.54 6.99 37.63
CA ARG A 103 28.34 7.40 36.23
C ARG A 103 28.04 8.89 36.21
N VAL A 104 28.91 9.64 35.52
CA VAL A 104 28.85 11.11 35.43
C VAL A 104 28.50 11.49 33.99
N SER A 105 27.56 12.40 33.85
CA SER A 105 27.11 12.92 32.54
C SER A 105 26.84 14.43 32.65
N SER A 106 27.14 15.16 31.56
CA SER A 106 26.83 16.56 31.41
C SER A 106 26.49 16.84 29.95
N LEU A 107 25.65 17.85 29.71
CA LEU A 107 25.25 18.22 28.34
C LEU A 107 26.47 18.69 27.54
N GLY A 108 26.70 18.09 26.37
CA GLY A 108 27.87 18.37 25.52
C GLY A 108 29.11 17.53 25.81
N TYR A 109 29.04 16.56 26.75
CA TYR A 109 30.14 15.69 27.13
C TYR A 109 29.75 14.20 27.01
N ALA A 110 30.76 13.37 26.72
CA ALA A 110 30.58 11.91 26.78
C ALA A 110 30.37 11.48 28.25
N PRO A 111 29.36 10.62 28.52
CA PRO A 111 29.19 10.10 29.87
C PRO A 111 30.38 9.19 30.23
N VAL A 112 30.92 9.36 31.42
CA VAL A 112 32.07 8.59 31.94
C VAL A 112 31.67 7.81 33.19
N SER A 113 32.14 6.58 33.29
CA SER A 113 32.06 5.79 34.52
C SER A 113 33.39 5.87 35.29
N SER A 114 33.33 6.10 36.62
CA SER A 114 34.49 6.12 37.46
C SER A 114 35.09 4.73 37.69
N VAL A 115 36.27 4.67 38.25
CA VAL A 115 36.77 3.45 38.88
C VAL A 115 35.84 3.02 40.02
N GLU A 116 35.86 1.73 40.35
CA GLU A 116 35.09 1.18 41.43
C GLU A 116 35.60 1.65 42.78
N PHE A 117 34.69 1.87 43.70
CA PHE A 117 35.00 2.19 45.09
C PHE A 117 34.14 1.38 46.06
N SER A 118 34.64 1.16 47.27
CA SER A 118 33.92 0.42 48.27
C SER A 118 33.67 1.30 49.49
N ILE A 119 32.47 1.22 50.03
CA ILE A 119 32.09 1.76 51.30
C ILE A 119 32.03 0.62 52.30
N THR A 120 32.79 0.74 53.39
CA THR A 120 32.81 -0.25 54.47
C THR A 120 32.60 0.47 55.81
N PRO A 121 32.18 -0.24 56.87
CA PRO A 121 32.06 0.37 58.21
C PRO A 121 33.37 1.02 58.72
N ALA A 122 34.52 0.50 58.30
CA ALA A 122 35.84 1.05 58.65
C ALA A 122 36.30 2.20 57.72
N ALA A 123 35.76 2.30 56.55
CA ALA A 123 36.06 3.34 55.56
C ALA A 123 34.76 3.92 54.98
N ALA A 124 34.08 4.72 55.77
CA ALA A 124 32.76 5.30 55.43
C ALA A 124 32.85 6.46 54.42
N THR A 125 34.04 7.00 54.11
CA THR A 125 34.22 8.07 53.12
C THR A 125 35.16 7.59 52.02
N SER A 126 34.70 7.76 50.76
CA SER A 126 35.51 7.52 49.58
C SER A 126 35.68 8.80 48.77
N THR A 127 36.93 9.13 48.41
CA THR A 127 37.24 10.29 47.55
C THR A 127 37.74 9.78 46.20
N ILE A 128 36.93 10.00 45.15
CA ILE A 128 37.22 9.50 43.79
C ILE A 128 38.21 10.40 43.03
N GLY A 129 38.47 11.65 43.59
CA GLY A 129 39.31 12.63 42.87
C GLY A 129 38.62 13.27 41.70
N THR A 130 39.40 13.50 40.65
CA THR A 130 38.90 14.22 39.46
C THR A 130 38.35 13.28 38.39
N ILE A 131 37.10 13.48 37.98
CA ILE A 131 36.49 12.77 36.87
C ILE A 131 36.47 13.73 35.66
N LYS A 132 37.25 13.38 34.63
CA LYS A 132 37.38 14.16 33.41
C LYS A 132 36.32 13.72 32.39
N LEU A 133 35.53 14.68 31.89
CA LEU A 133 34.58 14.46 30.78
C LEU A 133 35.16 15.03 29.49
N GLU A 134 35.08 14.29 28.39
CA GLU A 134 35.49 14.74 27.08
C GLU A 134 34.32 15.39 26.36
N LYS A 135 34.58 16.56 25.73
CA LYS A 135 33.57 17.20 24.84
C LYS A 135 33.28 16.29 23.67
N VAL A 136 32.05 15.95 23.49
CA VAL A 136 31.55 15.32 22.28
C VAL A 136 30.79 16.41 21.52
N ALA A 137 31.10 16.58 20.23
CA ALA A 137 30.20 17.30 19.36
C ALA A 137 28.85 16.57 19.47
N VAL A 138 27.90 17.18 20.17
CA VAL A 138 26.51 16.66 20.24
C VAL A 138 25.98 16.72 18.83
N ALA A 139 26.08 15.59 18.11
CA ALA A 139 25.09 15.34 17.13
C ALA A 139 23.77 15.34 17.93
N LEU A 140 22.98 16.39 17.79
CA LEU A 140 21.60 16.40 18.26
C LEU A 140 20.96 15.18 17.58
N THR A 141 20.92 14.08 18.29
CA THR A 141 19.98 13.01 17.97
C THR A 141 18.67 13.72 18.05
N ASP A 142 17.95 13.72 16.95
CA ASP A 142 16.61 14.30 16.89
C ASP A 142 15.90 13.86 18.16
N VAL A 143 15.50 14.81 18.97
CA VAL A 143 14.58 14.56 20.07
C VAL A 143 13.33 14.13 19.37
N GLU A 144 13.16 12.82 19.23
CA GLU A 144 11.88 12.26 18.80
C GLU A 144 10.90 12.60 19.92
N VAL A 145 10.27 13.78 19.76
CA VAL A 145 9.09 14.11 20.55
C VAL A 145 8.09 13.05 20.14
N LYS A 146 7.90 12.01 20.97
CA LYS A 146 6.78 11.07 20.88
C LYS A 146 5.50 11.80 21.28
N GLY A 147 5.23 12.93 20.59
CA GLY A 147 3.90 13.45 20.46
C GLY A 147 3.13 12.47 19.60
N GLU A 148 1.90 12.23 19.93
CA GLU A 148 0.98 11.43 19.13
C GLU A 148 0.96 12.08 17.73
N ARG A 149 1.65 11.46 16.75
CA ARG A 149 1.73 11.99 15.38
C ARG A 149 0.33 11.97 14.79
N ASP A 150 -0.03 13.00 14.05
CA ASP A 150 -1.33 13.09 13.40
C ASP A 150 -1.63 11.89 12.51
N ALA A 151 -2.88 11.46 12.46
CA ALA A 151 -3.36 10.41 11.56
C ALA A 151 -3.14 10.81 10.10
N VAL A 152 -3.24 12.11 9.81
CA VAL A 152 -3.02 12.69 8.49
C VAL A 152 -2.03 13.83 8.61
N THR A 153 -0.96 13.80 7.81
CA THR A 153 -0.01 14.89 7.66
C THR A 153 -0.08 15.40 6.22
N ILE A 154 -0.31 16.70 6.05
CA ILE A 154 -0.38 17.34 4.74
C ILE A 154 0.91 18.11 4.52
N GLU A 155 1.73 17.60 3.58
CA GLU A 155 2.98 18.16 3.15
C GLU A 155 2.82 18.86 1.78
N PRO A 156 3.73 19.73 1.37
CA PRO A 156 3.61 20.44 0.10
C PRO A 156 3.53 19.54 -1.13
N ASP A 157 4.25 18.41 -1.12
CA ASP A 157 4.34 17.48 -2.24
C ASP A 157 3.46 16.22 -2.08
N ARG A 158 3.01 15.93 -0.84
CA ARG A 158 2.25 14.71 -0.55
C ARG A 158 1.30 14.86 0.63
N ASN A 159 0.30 14.01 0.68
CA ASN A 159 -0.54 13.80 1.85
C ASN A 159 -0.20 12.42 2.43
N THR A 160 0.14 12.38 3.70
CA THR A 160 0.57 11.16 4.41
C THR A 160 -0.52 10.71 5.38
N TYR A 161 -0.94 9.46 5.26
CA TYR A 161 -1.99 8.82 6.06
C TYR A 161 -1.39 7.63 6.81
N ARG A 162 -1.42 7.65 8.15
CA ARG A 162 -0.92 6.52 8.95
C ARG A 162 -1.92 5.36 8.94
N ALA A 163 -1.48 4.19 8.46
CA ALA A 163 -2.35 3.04 8.27
C ALA A 163 -3.09 2.63 9.56
N LYS A 164 -2.39 2.62 10.70
CA LYS A 164 -2.98 2.26 12.01
C LYS A 164 -4.11 3.17 12.49
N ASP A 165 -4.16 4.41 12.00
CA ASP A 165 -5.13 5.41 12.44
C ASP A 165 -6.25 5.60 11.43
N VAL A 166 -5.94 5.53 10.12
CA VAL A 166 -6.94 5.71 9.06
C VAL A 166 -7.67 4.42 8.72
N ALA A 167 -7.05 3.27 8.97
CA ALA A 167 -7.60 1.95 8.64
C ALA A 167 -7.29 0.93 9.75
N ALA A 168 -7.60 1.29 10.99
CA ALA A 168 -7.24 0.52 12.19
C ALA A 168 -7.74 -0.94 12.21
N THR A 169 -8.76 -1.25 11.43
CA THR A 169 -9.40 -2.56 11.34
C THR A 169 -9.26 -3.22 9.97
N ALA A 170 -8.51 -2.61 9.05
CA ALA A 170 -8.24 -3.21 7.76
C ALA A 170 -7.38 -4.48 7.92
N ASN A 171 -7.66 -5.50 7.13
CA ASN A 171 -6.91 -6.75 7.14
C ASN A 171 -5.77 -6.74 6.12
N ASN A 172 -5.93 -6.03 5.00
CA ASN A 172 -5.00 -6.02 3.88
C ASN A 172 -4.82 -4.60 3.30
N ALA A 173 -3.86 -4.46 2.40
CA ALA A 173 -3.51 -3.18 1.79
C ALA A 173 -4.66 -2.57 0.96
N SER A 174 -5.45 -3.39 0.28
CA SER A 174 -6.61 -2.93 -0.49
C SER A 174 -7.62 -2.21 0.43
N GLU A 175 -7.92 -2.81 1.58
CA GLU A 175 -8.81 -2.19 2.58
C GLU A 175 -8.21 -0.94 3.21
N VAL A 176 -6.87 -0.89 3.37
CA VAL A 176 -6.19 0.33 3.86
C VAL A 176 -6.34 1.46 2.86
N LEU A 177 -6.10 1.21 1.57
CA LEU A 177 -6.23 2.19 0.50
C LEU A 177 -7.66 2.68 0.37
N ASP A 178 -8.64 1.80 0.50
CA ASP A 178 -10.05 2.15 0.43
C ASP A 178 -10.52 3.09 1.57
N ASN A 179 -9.73 3.27 2.61
CA ASN A 179 -9.98 4.24 3.68
C ASN A 179 -9.24 5.57 3.46
N VAL A 180 -8.42 5.73 2.42
CA VAL A 180 -7.67 6.96 2.14
C VAL A 180 -8.54 7.92 1.32
N PRO A 181 -8.67 9.20 1.72
CA PRO A 181 -9.39 10.20 0.92
C PRO A 181 -8.82 10.33 -0.49
N SER A 182 -9.68 10.59 -1.47
CA SER A 182 -9.37 10.70 -2.90
C SER A 182 -8.89 9.42 -3.57
N VAL A 183 -8.69 8.33 -2.82
CA VAL A 183 -8.39 6.99 -3.34
C VAL A 183 -9.66 6.16 -3.31
N SER A 184 -9.88 5.36 -4.33
CA SER A 184 -10.93 4.33 -4.32
C SER A 184 -10.40 3.02 -4.91
N VAL A 185 -10.91 1.92 -4.40
CA VAL A 185 -10.61 0.57 -4.88
C VAL A 185 -11.92 -0.06 -5.31
N ASP A 186 -12.02 -0.51 -6.56
CA ASP A 186 -13.23 -1.14 -7.07
C ASP A 186 -13.36 -2.61 -6.64
N GLY A 187 -14.42 -3.28 -7.08
CA GLY A 187 -14.66 -4.69 -6.76
C GLY A 187 -13.57 -5.64 -7.29
N ASP A 188 -12.97 -5.29 -8.42
CA ASP A 188 -11.88 -6.05 -9.05
C ASP A 188 -10.51 -5.72 -8.45
N GLY A 189 -10.45 -4.74 -7.53
CA GLY A 189 -9.25 -4.32 -6.83
C GLY A 189 -8.43 -3.27 -7.59
N LYS A 190 -8.95 -2.69 -8.66
CA LYS A 190 -8.29 -1.58 -9.36
C LYS A 190 -8.31 -0.34 -8.48
N VAL A 191 -7.14 0.27 -8.35
CA VAL A 191 -6.95 1.48 -7.55
C VAL A 191 -7.11 2.71 -8.42
N SER A 192 -7.84 3.70 -7.96
CA SER A 192 -7.97 4.99 -8.62
C SER A 192 -7.67 6.15 -7.66
N LEU A 193 -7.15 7.24 -8.22
CA LEU A 193 -6.91 8.49 -7.51
C LEU A 193 -7.69 9.61 -8.20
N ARG A 194 -8.56 10.27 -7.44
CA ARG A 194 -9.42 11.33 -7.97
C ARG A 194 -10.26 10.86 -9.16
N GLY A 195 -10.77 9.62 -9.09
CA GLY A 195 -11.58 9.00 -10.13
C GLY A 195 -10.82 8.58 -11.39
N ASN A 196 -9.50 8.68 -11.41
CA ASN A 196 -8.66 8.25 -12.52
C ASN A 196 -7.88 6.99 -12.13
N GLU A 197 -8.05 5.91 -12.87
CA GLU A 197 -7.39 4.62 -12.67
C GLU A 197 -5.91 4.63 -13.10
N ASN A 198 -5.48 5.64 -13.87
CA ASN A 198 -4.08 5.79 -14.28
C ASN A 198 -3.23 6.36 -13.14
N VAL A 199 -3.12 5.61 -12.06
CA VAL A 199 -2.32 5.91 -10.88
C VAL A 199 -1.18 4.88 -10.77
N VAL A 200 0.01 5.34 -10.38
CA VAL A 200 1.10 4.43 -10.03
C VAL A 200 1.01 4.11 -8.54
N VAL A 201 0.86 2.82 -8.22
CA VAL A 201 1.00 2.34 -6.85
C VAL A 201 2.46 1.93 -6.63
N GLN A 202 3.03 2.41 -5.53
CA GLN A 202 4.41 2.12 -5.12
C GLN A 202 4.42 1.40 -3.77
N ILE A 203 5.48 0.63 -3.54
CA ILE A 203 5.81 0.03 -2.25
C ILE A 203 7.21 0.49 -1.88
N ASN A 204 7.34 1.21 -0.75
CA ASN A 204 8.59 1.83 -0.32
C ASN A 204 9.25 2.71 -1.41
N GLY A 205 8.42 3.46 -2.14
CA GLY A 205 8.89 4.35 -3.21
C GLY A 205 9.21 3.67 -4.54
N ARG A 206 8.98 2.36 -4.65
CA ARG A 206 9.23 1.57 -5.87
C ARG A 206 7.91 1.20 -6.53
N PRO A 207 7.74 1.34 -7.84
CA PRO A 207 6.53 0.90 -8.52
C PRO A 207 6.20 -0.55 -8.19
N ALA A 208 4.92 -0.83 -7.92
CA ALA A 208 4.46 -2.20 -7.76
C ALA A 208 4.77 -3.00 -9.03
N PRO A 209 5.18 -4.27 -8.91
CA PRO A 209 5.62 -5.06 -10.05
C PRO A 209 4.49 -5.46 -11.01
N MET A 210 3.25 -5.16 -10.64
CA MET A 210 2.05 -5.49 -11.38
C MET A 210 1.09 -4.31 -11.43
N THR A 211 0.12 -4.33 -12.35
CA THR A 211 -0.87 -3.27 -12.57
C THR A 211 -2.27 -3.86 -12.70
N GLY A 212 -3.29 -3.01 -12.71
CA GLY A 212 -4.68 -3.39 -12.93
C GLY A 212 -5.20 -4.40 -11.92
N THR A 213 -5.90 -5.42 -12.40
CA THR A 213 -6.54 -6.47 -11.56
C THR A 213 -5.51 -7.30 -10.79
N GLN A 214 -4.34 -7.60 -11.37
CA GLN A 214 -3.26 -8.33 -10.70
C GLN A 214 -2.73 -7.56 -9.49
N LEU A 215 -2.56 -6.24 -9.63
CA LEU A 215 -2.19 -5.37 -8.50
C LEU A 215 -3.26 -5.42 -7.40
N GLY A 216 -4.55 -5.36 -7.78
CA GLY A 216 -5.65 -5.46 -6.85
C GLY A 216 -5.62 -6.75 -6.05
N GLN A 217 -5.39 -7.87 -6.71
CA GLN A 217 -5.28 -9.18 -6.06
C GLN A 217 -4.05 -9.24 -5.12
N PHE A 218 -2.91 -8.72 -5.56
CA PHE A 218 -1.72 -8.61 -4.72
C PHE A 218 -1.98 -7.76 -3.46
N LEU A 219 -2.63 -6.61 -3.59
CA LEU A 219 -2.97 -5.74 -2.45
C LEU A 219 -3.92 -6.42 -1.45
N LYS A 220 -4.79 -7.33 -1.92
CA LYS A 220 -5.63 -8.16 -1.05
C LYS A 220 -4.82 -9.18 -0.23
N THR A 221 -3.65 -9.60 -0.71
CA THR A 221 -2.76 -10.53 0.02
C THR A 221 -1.76 -9.82 0.94
N LEU A 222 -1.43 -8.54 0.69
CA LEU A 222 -0.49 -7.78 1.51
C LEU A 222 -1.14 -7.35 2.83
N PRO A 223 -0.67 -7.86 4.00
CA PRO A 223 -1.31 -7.58 5.28
C PRO A 223 -1.24 -6.09 5.66
N SER A 224 -2.34 -5.54 6.19
CA SER A 224 -2.37 -4.16 6.70
C SER A 224 -1.37 -3.92 7.84
N ALA A 225 -1.10 -4.96 8.63
CA ALA A 225 -0.19 -4.88 9.78
C ALA A 225 1.25 -4.50 9.42
N VAL A 226 1.69 -4.76 8.18
CA VAL A 226 3.04 -4.40 7.72
C VAL A 226 3.12 -2.99 7.17
N ILE A 227 2.00 -2.31 6.96
CA ILE A 227 1.95 -0.95 6.43
C ILE A 227 2.13 0.05 7.57
N ASP A 228 3.06 0.97 7.42
CA ASP A 228 3.24 2.10 8.33
C ASP A 228 2.31 3.26 7.94
N ARG A 229 2.41 3.69 6.67
CA ARG A 229 1.65 4.82 6.15
C ARG A 229 1.42 4.72 4.65
N ILE A 230 0.48 5.50 4.18
CA ILE A 230 0.20 5.72 2.76
C ILE A 230 0.55 7.17 2.43
N GLU A 231 1.31 7.38 1.37
CA GLU A 231 1.62 8.70 0.84
C GLU A 231 0.90 8.88 -0.49
N VAL A 232 0.04 9.88 -0.58
CA VAL A 232 -0.65 10.27 -1.81
C VAL A 232 0.05 11.50 -2.37
N ILE A 233 0.57 11.37 -3.59
CA ILE A 233 1.39 12.37 -4.28
C ILE A 233 0.68 12.75 -5.59
N PRO A 234 -0.21 13.76 -5.57
CA PRO A 234 -1.00 14.11 -6.75
C PRO A 234 -0.17 14.75 -7.87
N THR A 235 0.88 15.48 -7.53
CA THR A 235 1.79 16.18 -8.44
C THR A 235 3.24 15.80 -8.15
N PRO A 236 3.68 14.61 -8.64
CA PRO A 236 5.04 14.12 -8.38
C PRO A 236 6.12 14.98 -9.06
N SER A 237 7.31 15.03 -8.44
CA SER A 237 8.46 15.74 -9.00
C SER A 237 9.11 14.95 -10.15
N ALA A 238 9.99 15.60 -10.91
CA ALA A 238 10.73 14.98 -12.02
C ALA A 238 11.65 13.81 -11.60
N ARG A 239 11.98 13.67 -10.31
CA ARG A 239 12.71 12.52 -9.75
C ARG A 239 11.90 11.22 -9.86
N GLN A 240 10.59 11.32 -9.74
CA GLN A 240 9.68 10.17 -9.78
C GLN A 240 9.36 9.80 -11.23
N ASP A 241 9.01 8.52 -11.45
CA ASP A 241 8.59 8.08 -12.77
C ASP A 241 7.37 8.89 -13.24
N PRO A 242 7.34 9.32 -14.51
CA PRO A 242 6.25 10.13 -15.03
C PRO A 242 4.99 9.32 -15.33
N GLU A 243 5.02 7.99 -15.19
CA GLU A 243 3.83 7.14 -15.30
C GLU A 243 2.82 7.45 -14.18
N GLY A 244 1.54 7.20 -14.46
CA GLY A 244 0.43 7.50 -13.56
C GLY A 244 -0.05 8.94 -13.68
N MET A 245 -0.96 9.17 -14.61
CA MET A 245 -1.52 10.51 -14.90
C MET A 245 -2.27 11.13 -13.72
N ALA A 246 -2.84 10.30 -12.85
CA ALA A 246 -3.52 10.75 -11.63
C ALA A 246 -2.57 11.16 -10.51
N GLY A 247 -1.35 10.65 -10.51
CA GLY A 247 -0.37 10.79 -9.44
C GLY A 247 0.19 9.46 -8.97
N ILE A 248 0.75 9.46 -7.75
CA ILE A 248 1.38 8.28 -7.13
C ILE A 248 0.72 8.01 -5.78
N ILE A 249 0.49 6.73 -5.48
CA ILE A 249 0.11 6.25 -4.15
C ILE A 249 1.24 5.33 -3.66
N ASN A 250 1.95 5.74 -2.61
CA ASN A 250 3.07 4.98 -2.07
C ASN A 250 2.70 4.33 -0.73
N LEU A 251 2.72 3.01 -0.70
CA LEU A 251 2.57 2.21 0.53
C LEU A 251 3.94 2.08 1.18
N VAL A 252 4.13 2.74 2.30
CA VAL A 252 5.38 2.64 3.07
C VAL A 252 5.22 1.56 4.12
N LEU A 253 6.06 0.54 4.01
CA LEU A 253 6.09 -0.56 4.97
C LEU A 253 6.85 -0.16 6.24
N LYS A 254 6.50 -0.80 7.35
CA LYS A 254 7.17 -0.59 8.64
C LYS A 254 8.66 -0.93 8.54
N ALA A 255 9.47 -0.08 9.14
CA ALA A 255 10.88 -0.34 9.39
C ALA A 255 11.07 -0.62 10.87
N ASN A 256 12.06 -1.42 11.23
CA ASN A 256 12.41 -1.60 12.63
C ASN A 256 13.15 -0.37 13.13
N THR A 257 12.57 0.34 14.09
CA THR A 257 13.16 1.53 14.74
C THR A 257 13.59 1.27 16.17
N ASP A 258 13.18 0.14 16.75
CA ASP A 258 13.49 -0.20 18.13
C ASP A 258 14.78 -1.03 18.21
N LEU A 259 15.64 -0.71 19.17
CA LEU A 259 16.85 -1.50 19.46
C LEU A 259 16.44 -2.86 20.05
N GLY A 260 16.96 -3.95 19.46
CA GLY A 260 16.66 -5.29 19.90
C GLY A 260 15.64 -6.01 19.01
N MET A 261 14.82 -6.84 19.62
CA MET A 261 13.82 -7.67 18.94
C MET A 261 12.41 -7.14 19.21
N SER A 262 11.63 -7.01 18.15
CA SER A 262 10.22 -6.63 18.20
C SER A 262 9.41 -7.49 17.25
N GLY A 263 8.13 -7.74 17.54
CA GLY A 263 7.30 -8.52 16.64
C GLY A 263 5.85 -8.57 17.08
N GLY A 264 5.02 -9.16 16.22
CA GLY A 264 3.61 -9.31 16.50
C GLY A 264 2.96 -10.38 15.63
N VAL A 265 1.86 -10.93 16.11
CA VAL A 265 1.01 -11.87 15.40
C VAL A 265 -0.41 -11.31 15.39
N THR A 266 -1.07 -11.41 14.26
CA THR A 266 -2.49 -11.06 14.12
C THR A 266 -3.22 -12.22 13.46
N VAL A 267 -4.36 -12.58 13.98
CA VAL A 267 -5.28 -13.55 13.38
C VAL A 267 -6.66 -12.91 13.31
N ALA A 268 -7.32 -13.03 12.17
CA ALA A 268 -8.67 -12.54 11.97
C ALA A 268 -9.50 -13.58 11.21
N SER A 269 -10.78 -13.61 11.49
CA SER A 269 -11.75 -14.47 10.83
C SER A 269 -13.06 -13.72 10.68
N ALA A 270 -13.83 -14.01 9.64
CA ALA A 270 -15.17 -13.46 9.44
C ALA A 270 -16.23 -14.53 9.68
N THR A 271 -17.42 -14.10 10.10
CA THR A 271 -18.55 -15.00 10.38
C THR A 271 -19.29 -15.45 9.14
N ALA A 272 -19.15 -14.72 8.03
CA ALA A 272 -19.75 -15.07 6.74
C ALA A 272 -18.63 -15.45 5.76
N ALA A 273 -18.81 -16.57 5.07
CA ALA A 273 -17.85 -17.18 4.15
C ALA A 273 -16.50 -17.55 4.80
N GLY A 274 -15.70 -18.36 4.16
CA GLY A 274 -14.41 -18.83 4.67
C GLY A 274 -13.29 -17.78 4.63
N ARG A 275 -13.43 -16.65 5.35
CA ARG A 275 -12.45 -15.57 5.37
C ARG A 275 -11.54 -15.68 6.58
N TYR A 276 -10.28 -15.92 6.30
CA TYR A 276 -9.24 -16.05 7.31
C TYR A 276 -8.04 -15.19 6.93
N ASN A 277 -7.48 -14.52 7.92
CA ASN A 277 -6.25 -13.77 7.77
C ASN A 277 -5.35 -14.06 8.96
N GLY A 278 -4.11 -14.44 8.67
CA GLY A 278 -3.06 -14.63 9.66
C GLY A 278 -1.81 -13.91 9.21
N ASN A 279 -1.20 -13.11 10.09
CA ASN A 279 0.08 -12.51 9.79
C ASN A 279 0.99 -12.48 11.03
N SER A 280 2.29 -12.53 10.77
CA SER A 280 3.33 -12.35 11.75
C SER A 280 4.39 -11.40 11.21
N ASN A 281 5.01 -10.63 12.08
CA ASN A 281 6.13 -9.78 11.73
C ASN A 281 7.19 -9.84 12.82
N LEU A 282 8.44 -9.69 12.40
CA LEU A 282 9.62 -9.72 13.26
C LEU A 282 10.58 -8.64 12.82
N GLY A 283 10.94 -7.75 13.73
CA GLY A 283 12.00 -6.78 13.58
C GLY A 283 13.16 -7.13 14.49
N TYR A 284 14.37 -7.01 14.00
CA TYR A 284 15.60 -7.22 14.76
C TYR A 284 16.63 -6.15 14.41
N GLN A 285 17.18 -5.52 15.43
CA GLN A 285 18.27 -4.56 15.27
C GLN A 285 19.39 -4.83 16.29
N SER A 286 20.57 -5.15 15.79
CA SER A 286 21.75 -5.36 16.63
C SER A 286 23.02 -5.01 15.86
N GLY A 287 23.84 -4.14 16.42
CA GLY A 287 25.07 -3.68 15.81
C GLY A 287 24.82 -3.06 14.41
N PRO A 288 25.50 -3.57 13.35
CA PRO A 288 25.35 -3.05 11.99
C PRO A 288 24.09 -3.56 11.28
N TRP A 289 23.36 -4.51 11.84
CA TRP A 289 22.25 -5.19 11.22
C TRP A 289 20.90 -4.61 11.64
N THR A 290 20.04 -4.32 10.69
CA THR A 290 18.62 -4.05 10.90
C THR A 290 17.81 -4.94 9.98
N THR A 291 16.94 -5.79 10.53
CA THR A 291 16.13 -6.71 9.76
C THR A 291 14.67 -6.51 10.12
N PHE A 292 13.82 -6.52 9.12
CA PHE A 292 12.38 -6.61 9.26
C PHE A 292 11.85 -7.69 8.33
N SER A 293 11.12 -8.66 8.86
CA SER A 293 10.51 -9.73 8.11
C SER A 293 9.03 -9.83 8.45
N SER A 294 8.21 -10.16 7.49
CA SER A 294 6.79 -10.44 7.71
C SER A 294 6.33 -11.61 6.86
N TYR A 295 5.41 -12.36 7.40
CA TYR A 295 4.70 -13.41 6.70
C TYR A 295 3.20 -13.22 6.90
N GLY A 296 2.44 -13.33 5.82
CA GLY A 296 0.99 -13.25 5.82
C GLY A 296 0.36 -14.37 5.02
N TYR A 297 -0.73 -14.90 5.53
CA TYR A 297 -1.66 -15.76 4.83
C TYR A 297 -3.03 -15.11 4.81
N ASN A 298 -3.67 -15.08 3.66
CA ASN A 298 -5.04 -14.60 3.49
C ASN A 298 -5.85 -15.61 2.69
N ALA A 299 -7.05 -15.91 3.13
CA ALA A 299 -8.05 -16.67 2.39
C ALA A 299 -9.36 -15.88 2.40
N ASP A 300 -9.96 -15.71 1.23
CA ASP A 300 -11.25 -15.07 1.03
C ASP A 300 -12.09 -15.97 0.12
N ASP A 301 -13.05 -16.64 0.71
CA ASP A 301 -14.03 -17.50 0.05
C ASP A 301 -15.37 -16.76 0.10
N ARG A 302 -15.94 -16.46 -1.06
CA ARG A 302 -17.16 -15.66 -1.16
C ARG A 302 -18.05 -16.11 -2.31
N ASP A 303 -19.35 -16.08 -2.06
CA ASP A 303 -20.33 -16.19 -3.12
C ASP A 303 -20.45 -14.89 -3.89
N ILE A 304 -20.70 -14.99 -5.18
CA ILE A 304 -21.02 -13.88 -6.07
C ILE A 304 -22.39 -14.12 -6.67
N ASP A 305 -23.16 -13.07 -6.77
CA ASP A 305 -24.41 -13.03 -7.50
C ASP A 305 -24.47 -11.77 -8.37
N GLY A 306 -25.16 -11.87 -9.49
CA GLY A 306 -25.27 -10.74 -10.40
C GLY A 306 -26.28 -10.98 -11.50
N ILE A 307 -26.63 -9.88 -12.14
CA ILE A 307 -27.45 -9.88 -13.34
C ILE A 307 -26.75 -9.11 -14.47
N ASN A 308 -26.99 -9.57 -15.71
CA ASN A 308 -26.56 -8.85 -16.90
C ASN A 308 -27.67 -8.92 -17.94
N ASN A 309 -28.40 -7.82 -18.10
CA ASN A 309 -29.53 -7.74 -19.02
C ASN A 309 -29.17 -6.86 -20.21
N ARG A 310 -29.33 -7.40 -21.42
CA ARG A 310 -29.01 -6.75 -22.67
C ARG A 310 -30.26 -6.68 -23.53
N THR A 311 -30.50 -5.53 -24.13
CA THR A 311 -31.54 -5.28 -25.13
C THR A 311 -30.88 -4.84 -26.43
N ARG A 312 -31.07 -5.56 -27.50
CA ARG A 312 -30.69 -5.13 -28.86
C ARG A 312 -31.80 -4.26 -29.44
N LEU A 313 -31.43 -3.14 -30.00
CA LEU A 313 -32.37 -2.15 -30.56
C LEU A 313 -32.19 -2.06 -32.06
N ALA A 314 -33.27 -1.82 -32.77
CA ALA A 314 -33.28 -1.32 -34.17
C ALA A 314 -32.83 0.16 -34.17
N ILE A 315 -32.45 0.68 -35.34
CA ILE A 315 -32.14 2.11 -35.52
C ILE A 315 -33.30 3.01 -35.09
N SER A 316 -34.54 2.50 -35.17
CA SER A 316 -35.76 3.17 -34.70
C SER A 316 -35.88 3.23 -33.16
N GLY A 317 -34.98 2.58 -32.40
CA GLY A 317 -35.05 2.42 -30.95
C GLY A 317 -36.02 1.32 -30.49
N THR A 318 -36.63 0.54 -31.41
CA THR A 318 -37.50 -0.59 -31.05
C THR A 318 -36.68 -1.82 -30.67
N PRO A 319 -37.01 -2.55 -29.59
CA PRO A 319 -36.31 -3.78 -29.21
C PRO A 319 -36.41 -4.88 -30.28
N LEU A 320 -35.28 -5.46 -30.66
CA LEU A 320 -35.14 -6.61 -31.55
C LEU A 320 -35.04 -7.94 -30.81
N SER A 321 -34.27 -7.96 -29.72
CA SER A 321 -34.08 -9.13 -28.86
C SER A 321 -33.65 -8.70 -27.48
N PHE A 322 -33.80 -9.64 -26.53
CA PHE A 322 -33.34 -9.49 -25.15
C PHE A 322 -32.48 -10.69 -24.79
N SER A 323 -31.39 -10.46 -24.07
CA SER A 323 -30.58 -11.48 -23.40
C SER A 323 -30.57 -11.16 -21.92
N GLU A 324 -31.13 -12.06 -21.12
CA GLU A 324 -31.16 -11.92 -19.66
C GLU A 324 -30.25 -12.96 -19.08
N GLN A 325 -29.37 -12.54 -18.15
CA GLN A 325 -28.37 -13.40 -17.53
C GLN A 325 -28.46 -13.26 -16.01
N ASP A 326 -28.64 -14.38 -15.34
CA ASP A 326 -28.49 -14.52 -13.90
C ASP A 326 -27.17 -15.24 -13.63
N ILE A 327 -26.30 -14.61 -12.84
CA ILE A 327 -24.97 -15.09 -12.53
C ILE A 327 -24.92 -15.48 -11.06
N PHE A 328 -24.53 -16.70 -10.77
CA PHE A 328 -24.28 -17.19 -9.44
C PHE A 328 -22.96 -17.96 -9.41
N GLY A 329 -22.19 -17.83 -8.33
CA GLY A 329 -20.91 -18.54 -8.23
C GLY A 329 -20.23 -18.38 -6.89
N ASN A 330 -19.07 -19.01 -6.81
CA ASN A 330 -18.18 -18.93 -5.67
C ASN A 330 -16.77 -18.58 -6.12
N GLN A 331 -16.15 -17.62 -5.45
CA GLN A 331 -14.77 -17.23 -5.68
C GLN A 331 -13.92 -17.45 -4.42
N VAL A 332 -12.84 -18.21 -4.59
CA VAL A 332 -11.86 -18.45 -3.54
C VAL A 332 -10.53 -17.80 -3.94
N ASN A 333 -10.06 -16.88 -3.13
CA ASN A 333 -8.74 -16.27 -3.29
C ASN A 333 -7.90 -16.55 -2.04
N ALA A 334 -6.82 -17.32 -2.18
CA ALA A 334 -5.92 -17.64 -1.10
C ALA A 334 -4.48 -17.32 -1.48
N GLY A 335 -3.70 -16.79 -0.54
CA GLY A 335 -2.33 -16.41 -0.85
C GLY A 335 -1.43 -16.32 0.36
N HIS A 336 -0.16 -16.54 0.09
CA HIS A 336 0.96 -16.39 1.01
C HIS A 336 1.81 -15.19 0.57
N ASN A 337 2.13 -14.33 1.49
CA ASN A 337 3.05 -13.21 1.26
C ASN A 337 4.18 -13.27 2.27
N PHE A 338 5.41 -13.25 1.79
CA PHE A 338 6.61 -13.13 2.61
C PHE A 338 7.39 -11.91 2.14
N THR A 339 7.74 -11.02 3.08
CA THR A 339 8.63 -9.89 2.81
C THR A 339 9.74 -9.86 3.83
N THR A 340 10.95 -9.56 3.39
CA THR A 340 12.08 -9.32 4.29
C THR A 340 12.94 -8.19 3.76
N THR A 341 13.42 -7.35 4.66
CA THR A 341 14.40 -6.30 4.38
C THR A 341 15.53 -6.42 5.38
N VAL A 342 16.75 -6.45 4.87
CA VAL A 342 17.97 -6.52 5.66
C VAL A 342 18.86 -5.35 5.29
N ASP A 343 19.06 -4.43 6.22
CA ASP A 343 20.01 -3.35 6.13
C ASP A 343 21.29 -3.71 6.86
N TYR A 344 22.40 -3.61 6.16
CA TYR A 344 23.75 -3.81 6.72
C TYR A 344 24.53 -2.50 6.66
N LYS A 345 24.88 -1.95 7.78
CA LYS A 345 25.75 -0.78 7.93
C LYS A 345 27.20 -1.23 7.80
N VAL A 346 27.74 -1.18 6.58
CA VAL A 346 29.16 -1.53 6.31
C VAL A 346 30.09 -0.66 7.16
N ASN A 347 29.75 0.61 7.28
CA ASN A 347 30.40 1.61 8.11
C ASN A 347 29.41 2.77 8.38
N PRO A 348 29.77 3.82 9.16
CA PRO A 348 28.85 4.93 9.46
C PRO A 348 28.33 5.71 8.24
N ARG A 349 28.92 5.53 7.07
CA ARG A 349 28.56 6.24 5.84
C ARG A 349 27.90 5.35 4.81
N ASP A 350 28.11 4.03 4.84
CA ASP A 350 27.65 3.10 3.83
C ASP A 350 26.63 2.12 4.41
N VAL A 351 25.49 2.03 3.75
CA VAL A 351 24.44 1.05 4.05
C VAL A 351 24.14 0.26 2.79
N VAL A 352 24.10 -1.06 2.92
CA VAL A 352 23.64 -1.98 1.89
C VAL A 352 22.31 -2.55 2.35
N THR A 353 21.30 -2.44 1.48
CA THR A 353 19.95 -2.97 1.70
C THR A 353 19.69 -4.13 0.77
N ASN A 354 19.24 -5.25 1.31
CA ASN A 354 18.66 -6.36 0.57
C ASN A 354 17.17 -6.44 0.93
N ALA A 355 16.31 -6.43 -0.07
CA ALA A 355 14.88 -6.62 0.14
C ALA A 355 14.35 -7.71 -0.78
N LEU A 356 13.55 -8.63 -0.23
CA LEU A 356 12.92 -9.73 -0.94
C LEU A 356 11.43 -9.73 -0.63
N THR A 357 10.61 -9.85 -1.66
CA THR A 357 9.18 -10.14 -1.55
C THR A 357 8.88 -11.39 -2.34
N LEU A 358 8.22 -12.35 -1.71
CA LEU A 358 7.66 -13.55 -2.35
C LEU A 358 6.15 -13.53 -2.15
N ASN A 359 5.41 -13.77 -3.22
CA ASN A 359 3.96 -13.94 -3.16
C ASN A 359 3.58 -15.18 -3.93
N ILE A 360 2.75 -16.02 -3.35
CA ILE A 360 2.16 -17.19 -3.97
C ILE A 360 0.66 -17.08 -3.80
N ARG A 361 -0.08 -17.19 -4.88
CA ARG A 361 -1.52 -17.01 -4.88
C ARG A 361 -2.22 -18.13 -5.65
N LYS A 362 -3.36 -18.54 -5.14
CA LYS A 362 -4.33 -19.38 -5.81
C LYS A 362 -5.66 -18.63 -5.88
N PHE A 363 -6.24 -18.58 -7.07
CA PHE A 363 -7.58 -18.04 -7.27
C PHE A 363 -8.42 -19.05 -8.03
N ASN A 364 -9.61 -19.34 -7.51
CA ASN A 364 -10.59 -20.21 -8.15
C ASN A 364 -11.87 -19.41 -8.36
N ASP A 365 -12.49 -19.55 -9.53
CA ASP A 365 -13.79 -18.94 -9.87
C ASP A 365 -14.69 -20.04 -10.46
N ASN A 366 -15.66 -20.49 -9.66
CA ASN A 366 -16.68 -21.44 -10.07
C ASN A 366 -17.99 -20.68 -10.20
N SER A 367 -18.44 -20.44 -11.43
CA SER A 367 -19.64 -19.65 -11.67
C SER A 367 -20.52 -20.26 -12.76
N VAL A 368 -21.81 -20.02 -12.63
CA VAL A 368 -22.85 -20.39 -13.59
C VAL A 368 -23.59 -19.14 -14.01
N ALA A 369 -23.63 -18.88 -15.29
CA ALA A 369 -24.46 -17.83 -15.87
C ALA A 369 -25.63 -18.50 -16.62
N THR A 370 -26.84 -18.27 -16.16
CA THR A 370 -28.07 -18.76 -16.78
C THR A 370 -28.57 -17.72 -17.78
N TYR A 371 -28.65 -18.10 -19.03
CA TYR A 371 -29.07 -17.24 -20.14
C TYR A 371 -30.49 -17.53 -20.57
N SER A 372 -31.29 -16.46 -20.71
CA SER A 372 -32.58 -16.48 -21.37
C SER A 372 -32.50 -15.57 -22.59
N GLU A 373 -32.44 -16.16 -23.79
CA GLU A 373 -32.45 -15.42 -25.04
C GLU A 373 -33.89 -15.28 -25.54
N LEU A 374 -34.36 -14.04 -25.72
CA LEU A 374 -35.75 -13.75 -26.05
C LEU A 374 -35.84 -12.94 -27.35
N ASN A 375 -36.88 -13.18 -28.15
CA ASN A 375 -37.18 -12.36 -29.31
C ASN A 375 -37.78 -10.99 -28.94
N SER A 376 -38.12 -10.19 -29.94
CA SER A 376 -38.74 -8.85 -29.76
C SER A 376 -40.06 -8.87 -28.98
N SER A 377 -40.81 -9.99 -29.03
CA SER A 377 -42.06 -10.21 -28.26
C SER A 377 -41.79 -10.83 -26.86
N ARG A 378 -40.54 -10.93 -26.45
CA ARG A 378 -40.08 -11.60 -25.20
C ARG A 378 -40.44 -13.10 -25.15
N SER A 379 -40.65 -13.77 -26.29
CA SER A 379 -40.78 -15.21 -26.36
C SER A 379 -39.39 -15.85 -26.30
N LEU A 380 -39.25 -16.92 -25.52
CA LEU A 380 -37.98 -17.61 -25.30
C LEU A 380 -37.52 -18.25 -26.63
N LEU A 381 -36.29 -17.97 -27.03
CA LEU A 381 -35.60 -18.54 -28.18
C LEU A 381 -34.62 -19.63 -27.76
N ASP A 382 -33.84 -19.36 -26.70
CA ASP A 382 -32.85 -20.29 -26.17
C ASP A 382 -32.72 -20.09 -24.64
N TYR A 383 -32.45 -21.20 -23.95
CA TYR A 383 -32.29 -21.22 -22.50
C TYR A 383 -31.16 -22.16 -22.13
N TYR A 384 -30.07 -21.64 -21.59
CA TYR A 384 -28.88 -22.43 -21.31
C TYR A 384 -28.09 -21.88 -20.10
N ASN A 385 -27.32 -22.78 -19.48
CA ASN A 385 -26.25 -22.41 -18.57
C ASN A 385 -24.93 -22.31 -19.30
N ARG A 386 -24.12 -21.35 -18.91
CA ARG A 386 -22.70 -21.31 -19.17
C ARG A 386 -21.98 -21.44 -17.82
N GLU A 387 -21.36 -22.60 -17.64
CA GLU A 387 -20.60 -22.93 -16.45
C GLU A 387 -19.14 -22.58 -16.70
N ARG A 388 -18.50 -21.97 -15.70
CA ARG A 388 -17.08 -21.61 -15.70
C ARG A 388 -16.42 -22.20 -14.47
N ASP A 389 -15.31 -22.91 -14.69
CA ASP A 389 -14.39 -23.36 -13.65
C ASP A 389 -12.99 -22.86 -14.01
N SER A 390 -12.52 -21.83 -13.32
CA SER A 390 -11.21 -21.19 -13.55
C SER A 390 -10.32 -21.38 -12.35
N ASN A 391 -9.10 -21.84 -12.62
CA ASN A 391 -8.05 -22.07 -11.62
C ASN A 391 -6.79 -21.28 -12.01
N VAL A 392 -6.46 -20.26 -11.24
CA VAL A 392 -5.28 -19.44 -11.45
C VAL A 392 -4.25 -19.69 -10.36
N HIS A 393 -3.05 -20.04 -10.77
CA HIS A 393 -1.87 -20.16 -9.92
C HIS A 393 -0.87 -19.08 -10.29
N SER A 394 -0.50 -18.27 -9.32
CA SER A 394 0.46 -17.20 -9.55
C SER A 394 1.57 -17.21 -8.52
N TRP A 395 2.78 -16.88 -8.94
CA TRP A 395 3.86 -16.57 -8.01
C TRP A 395 4.66 -15.37 -8.47
N LEU A 396 5.12 -14.61 -7.50
CA LEU A 396 5.93 -13.42 -7.67
C LEU A 396 7.19 -13.51 -6.81
N ALA A 397 8.34 -13.21 -7.38
CA ALA A 397 9.57 -12.94 -6.66
C ALA A 397 10.10 -11.55 -7.05
N ASP A 398 10.37 -10.72 -6.06
CA ASP A 398 10.89 -9.37 -6.23
C ASP A 398 12.10 -9.19 -5.32
N TYR A 399 13.26 -8.96 -5.89
CA TYR A 399 14.50 -8.76 -5.17
C TYR A 399 15.11 -7.40 -5.49
N THR A 400 15.51 -6.69 -4.46
CA THR A 400 16.20 -5.40 -4.56
C THR A 400 17.51 -5.45 -3.79
N LEU A 401 18.57 -5.03 -4.46
CA LEU A 401 19.86 -4.70 -3.87
C LEU A 401 20.07 -3.20 -4.00
N ALA A 402 20.24 -2.51 -2.87
CA ALA A 402 20.51 -1.09 -2.86
C ALA A 402 21.75 -0.76 -2.01
N TRP A 403 22.49 0.24 -2.45
CA TRP A 403 23.61 0.81 -1.71
C TRP A 403 23.41 2.30 -1.57
N LYS A 404 23.61 2.81 -0.35
CA LYS A 404 23.55 4.23 -0.05
C LYS A 404 24.81 4.67 0.67
N ARG A 405 25.47 5.72 0.18
CA ARG A 405 26.62 6.35 0.80
C ARG A 405 26.30 7.79 1.20
N THR A 406 26.44 8.08 2.46
CA THR A 406 26.34 9.43 3.02
C THR A 406 27.72 10.07 3.05
N LEU A 407 28.02 10.92 2.08
CA LEU A 407 29.31 11.63 1.99
C LEU A 407 29.42 12.73 3.06
N VAL A 408 28.34 13.49 3.23
CA VAL A 408 28.18 14.48 4.29
C VAL A 408 26.76 14.34 4.85
N PRO A 409 26.57 14.08 6.15
CA PRO A 409 25.26 13.90 6.75
C PRO A 409 24.28 15.03 6.39
N ARG A 410 23.07 14.68 5.93
CA ARG A 410 21.98 15.58 5.52
C ARG A 410 22.30 16.53 4.34
N LYS A 411 23.50 16.49 3.76
CA LYS A 411 23.91 17.42 2.71
C LYS A 411 24.36 16.75 1.42
N HIS A 412 24.93 15.57 1.49
CA HIS A 412 25.58 14.98 0.34
C HIS A 412 25.46 13.45 0.37
N GLU A 413 24.69 12.89 -0.53
CA GLU A 413 24.39 11.45 -0.59
C GLU A 413 24.45 10.96 -2.03
N ILE A 414 24.88 9.72 -2.21
CA ILE A 414 24.74 8.95 -3.44
C ILE A 414 24.09 7.63 -3.11
N SER A 415 23.21 7.16 -3.96
CA SER A 415 22.60 5.82 -3.86
C SER A 415 22.53 5.15 -5.20
N SER A 416 22.60 3.83 -5.19
CA SER A 416 22.35 2.98 -6.36
C SER A 416 21.41 1.85 -5.95
N GLU A 417 20.58 1.44 -6.89
CA GLU A 417 19.61 0.37 -6.70
C GLU A 417 19.57 -0.50 -7.96
N LEU A 418 19.58 -1.81 -7.75
CA LEU A 418 19.28 -2.81 -8.77
C LEU A 418 18.11 -3.65 -8.25
N ARG A 419 17.05 -3.75 -9.05
CA ARG A 419 15.87 -4.55 -8.73
C ARG A 419 15.55 -5.50 -9.86
N TYR A 420 15.28 -6.75 -9.50
CA TYR A 420 14.78 -7.76 -10.40
C TYR A 420 13.45 -8.28 -9.89
N ASN A 421 12.49 -8.34 -10.78
CA ASN A 421 11.17 -8.90 -10.50
C ASN A 421 10.82 -9.97 -11.53
N ARG A 422 10.22 -11.07 -11.09
CA ARG A 422 9.61 -12.08 -11.95
C ARG A 422 8.24 -12.46 -11.40
N ASN A 423 7.25 -12.38 -12.28
CA ASN A 423 5.88 -12.86 -12.04
C ASN A 423 5.56 -13.94 -13.06
N HIS A 424 4.88 -14.99 -12.61
CA HIS A 424 4.39 -16.06 -13.47
C HIS A 424 2.96 -16.36 -13.07
N ASP A 425 2.10 -16.40 -14.06
CA ASP A 425 0.68 -16.71 -13.96
C ASP A 425 0.35 -17.90 -14.86
N ASP A 426 -0.29 -18.91 -14.29
CA ASP A 426 -0.80 -20.09 -14.94
C ASP A 426 -2.31 -20.12 -14.68
N ASP A 427 -3.14 -20.09 -15.74
CA ASP A 427 -4.60 -19.99 -15.68
C ASP A 427 -5.21 -21.09 -16.56
N ASP A 428 -5.91 -22.01 -15.91
CA ASP A 428 -6.71 -23.02 -16.55
C ASP A 428 -8.19 -22.68 -16.37
N THR A 429 -8.90 -22.44 -17.46
CA THR A 429 -10.34 -22.17 -17.47
C THR A 429 -11.09 -23.20 -18.30
N ASN A 430 -12.07 -23.86 -17.68
CA ASN A 430 -13.02 -24.76 -18.34
C ASN A 430 -14.35 -24.03 -18.50
N LEU A 431 -14.90 -24.01 -19.70
CA LEU A 431 -16.19 -23.44 -20.03
C LEU A 431 -17.10 -24.51 -20.62
N PHE A 432 -18.31 -24.61 -20.06
CA PHE A 432 -19.32 -25.56 -20.53
C PHE A 432 -20.60 -24.79 -20.86
N ARG A 433 -21.19 -25.07 -22.03
CA ARG A 433 -22.53 -24.63 -22.36
C ARG A 433 -23.47 -25.82 -22.27
N VAL A 434 -24.49 -25.70 -21.45
CA VAL A 434 -25.47 -26.76 -21.17
C VAL A 434 -26.86 -26.20 -21.50
N THR A 435 -27.53 -26.75 -22.52
CA THR A 435 -28.90 -26.36 -22.84
C THR A 435 -29.87 -26.89 -21.78
N LEU A 436 -30.77 -26.05 -21.35
CA LEU A 436 -31.79 -26.32 -20.34
C LEU A 436 -33.16 -26.49 -21.04
N GLY A 437 -34.05 -27.26 -20.42
CA GLY A 437 -35.46 -27.24 -20.84
C GLY A 437 -36.10 -25.90 -20.53
N ALA A 438 -37.15 -25.50 -21.27
CA ALA A 438 -37.87 -24.27 -21.03
C ALA A 438 -38.32 -24.16 -19.55
N PRO A 439 -38.28 -22.98 -18.91
CA PRO A 439 -38.73 -22.80 -17.54
C PRO A 439 -40.15 -23.34 -17.33
N GLY A 440 -40.32 -24.25 -16.39
CA GLY A 440 -41.62 -24.92 -16.13
C GLY A 440 -41.85 -26.23 -16.91
N ALA A 441 -40.95 -26.67 -17.78
CA ALA A 441 -41.04 -27.99 -18.39
C ALA A 441 -40.76 -29.08 -17.33
N THR A 442 -41.75 -29.93 -17.08
CA THR A 442 -41.62 -31.09 -16.21
C THR A 442 -40.70 -32.12 -16.85
N SER A 443 -39.53 -32.26 -16.24
CA SER A 443 -38.53 -33.33 -16.29
C SER A 443 -38.35 -34.15 -17.57
N GLY A 444 -37.14 -34.21 -18.05
CA GLY A 444 -36.64 -35.16 -19.02
C GLY A 444 -35.52 -34.74 -19.94
N ALA A 445 -35.18 -33.47 -19.96
CA ALA A 445 -34.00 -33.02 -20.70
C ALA A 445 -32.74 -33.41 -19.94
N THR A 446 -32.09 -34.48 -20.38
CA THR A 446 -30.70 -34.75 -20.03
C THR A 446 -29.91 -33.53 -20.47
N SER A 447 -29.41 -32.76 -19.52
CA SER A 447 -28.48 -31.66 -19.76
C SER A 447 -27.18 -32.20 -20.33
N THR A 448 -27.12 -32.32 -21.64
CA THR A 448 -25.88 -32.69 -22.34
C THR A 448 -25.07 -31.39 -22.61
N PRO A 449 -23.80 -31.32 -22.25
CA PRO A 449 -22.95 -30.25 -22.71
C PRO A 449 -22.95 -30.18 -24.23
N ILE A 450 -23.36 -29.08 -24.80
CA ILE A 450 -23.40 -28.88 -26.25
C ILE A 450 -22.06 -28.35 -26.75
N GLU A 451 -21.38 -27.56 -25.93
CA GLU A 451 -20.12 -26.95 -26.31
C GLU A 451 -19.21 -26.93 -25.09
N ARG A 452 -17.94 -27.30 -25.29
CA ARG A 452 -16.91 -27.24 -24.24
C ARG A 452 -15.71 -26.50 -24.77
N GLU A 453 -15.09 -25.67 -23.90
CA GLU A 453 -13.88 -24.90 -24.21
C GLU A 453 -12.91 -25.04 -23.04
N LEU A 454 -11.65 -25.31 -23.35
CA LEU A 454 -10.54 -25.35 -22.41
C LEU A 454 -9.57 -24.24 -22.79
N ASP A 455 -9.42 -23.29 -21.92
CA ASP A 455 -8.49 -22.19 -22.08
C ASP A 455 -7.32 -22.39 -21.11
N HIS A 456 -6.11 -22.35 -21.65
CA HIS A 456 -4.88 -22.35 -20.86
C HIS A 456 -4.06 -21.11 -21.16
N THR A 457 -3.67 -20.37 -20.13
CA THR A 457 -2.76 -19.23 -20.25
C THR A 457 -1.52 -19.45 -19.40
N ASP A 458 -0.35 -19.44 -20.03
CA ASP A 458 0.95 -19.30 -19.36
C ASP A 458 1.50 -17.90 -19.64
N ALA A 459 1.79 -17.15 -18.58
CA ALA A 459 2.34 -15.81 -18.74
C ALA A 459 3.49 -15.55 -17.76
N THR A 460 4.65 -15.18 -18.29
CA THR A 460 5.82 -14.80 -17.50
C THR A 460 6.19 -13.35 -17.78
N THR A 461 6.20 -12.53 -16.74
CA THR A 461 6.69 -11.15 -16.79
C THR A 461 7.97 -11.02 -16.00
N GLN A 462 9.00 -10.39 -16.60
CA GLN A 462 10.26 -10.07 -15.95
C GLN A 462 10.52 -8.57 -16.04
N THR A 463 11.04 -7.98 -14.98
CA THR A 463 11.40 -6.55 -14.97
C THR A 463 12.74 -6.37 -14.26
N VAL A 464 13.63 -5.62 -14.90
CA VAL A 464 14.89 -5.15 -14.33
C VAL A 464 14.86 -3.63 -14.23
N ASN A 465 15.20 -3.10 -13.06
CA ASN A 465 15.39 -1.66 -12.87
C ASN A 465 16.78 -1.41 -12.30
N ALA A 466 17.51 -0.50 -12.91
CA ALA A 466 18.77 0.01 -12.39
C ALA A 466 18.69 1.53 -12.23
N GLN A 467 19.03 2.05 -11.07
CA GLN A 467 18.93 3.47 -10.77
C GLN A 467 20.14 3.96 -9.99
N VAL A 468 20.60 5.18 -10.29
CA VAL A 468 21.61 5.90 -9.52
C VAL A 468 21.09 7.31 -9.23
N ASP A 469 21.13 7.68 -7.96
CA ASP A 469 20.69 8.99 -7.46
C ASP A 469 21.84 9.72 -6.78
N TYR A 470 21.93 11.01 -7.00
CA TYR A 470 22.86 11.90 -6.35
C TYR A 470 22.10 13.09 -5.76
N THR A 471 22.28 13.33 -4.47
CA THR A 471 21.68 14.46 -3.76
C THR A 471 22.76 15.33 -3.14
N ARG A 472 22.69 16.65 -3.36
CA ARG A 472 23.62 17.61 -2.79
C ARG A 472 22.94 18.89 -2.36
N THR A 473 23.15 19.30 -1.10
CA THR A 473 22.81 20.64 -0.63
C THR A 473 23.96 21.59 -0.97
N LEU A 474 23.68 22.60 -1.75
CA LEU A 474 24.63 23.62 -2.19
C LEU A 474 24.91 24.66 -1.09
N LYS A 475 25.93 25.52 -1.28
CA LYS A 475 26.36 26.52 -0.27
C LYS A 475 25.23 27.51 0.11
N ASN A 476 24.31 27.79 -0.81
CA ASN A 476 23.17 28.69 -0.63
C ASN A 476 21.88 28.01 -0.14
N THR A 477 22.00 26.85 0.51
CA THR A 477 20.88 26.01 1.00
C THR A 477 20.00 25.38 -0.09
N ALA A 478 20.28 25.65 -1.37
CA ALA A 478 19.59 24.97 -2.46
C ALA A 478 19.93 23.46 -2.46
N LYS A 479 18.97 22.60 -2.73
CA LYS A 479 19.13 21.15 -2.83
C LYS A 479 19.05 20.74 -4.30
N LEU A 480 20.11 20.14 -4.81
CA LEU A 480 20.13 19.50 -6.13
C LEU A 480 19.96 18.00 -5.95
N GLU A 481 19.00 17.42 -6.69
CA GLU A 481 18.79 15.99 -6.82
C GLU A 481 18.89 15.64 -8.31
N THR A 482 19.73 14.70 -8.68
CA THR A 482 19.89 14.26 -10.06
C THR A 482 20.13 12.76 -10.11
N GLY A 483 19.81 12.14 -11.21
CA GLY A 483 19.99 10.71 -11.36
C GLY A 483 19.70 10.20 -12.75
N ALA A 484 19.95 8.91 -12.90
CA ALA A 484 19.64 8.14 -14.10
C ALA A 484 18.96 6.83 -13.72
N LYS A 485 18.04 6.37 -14.56
CA LYS A 485 17.30 5.12 -14.39
C LYS A 485 17.17 4.39 -15.71
N GLY A 486 17.41 3.09 -15.71
CA GLY A 486 17.08 2.17 -16.79
C GLY A 486 16.02 1.18 -16.31
N THR A 487 14.99 0.97 -17.10
CA THR A 487 13.96 -0.05 -16.87
C THR A 487 13.87 -0.92 -18.11
N GLY A 488 13.93 -2.24 -17.93
CA GLY A 488 13.62 -3.22 -18.97
C GLY A 488 12.51 -4.13 -18.48
N ARG A 489 11.47 -4.31 -19.28
CA ARG A 489 10.36 -5.23 -19.01
C ARG A 489 10.20 -6.19 -20.19
N TRP A 490 10.00 -7.45 -19.88
CA TRP A 490 9.72 -8.51 -20.85
C TRP A 490 8.51 -9.28 -20.36
N LEU A 491 7.61 -9.59 -21.29
CA LEU A 491 6.46 -10.47 -21.07
C LEU A 491 6.41 -11.48 -22.22
N ASP A 492 6.38 -12.72 -21.86
CA ASP A 492 6.02 -13.83 -22.75
C ASP A 492 4.68 -14.39 -22.28
N ARG A 493 3.72 -14.54 -23.21
CA ARG A 493 2.41 -15.11 -22.92
C ARG A 493 1.98 -16.03 -24.03
N ASP A 494 1.61 -17.24 -23.65
CA ASP A 494 0.91 -18.18 -24.50
C ASP A 494 -0.54 -18.34 -24.03
N PHE A 495 -1.47 -18.40 -24.97
CA PHE A 495 -2.89 -18.61 -24.74
C PHE A 495 -3.38 -19.68 -25.72
N ASP A 496 -3.70 -20.84 -25.19
CA ASP A 496 -4.18 -21.99 -25.94
C ASP A 496 -5.65 -22.26 -25.63
N VAL A 497 -6.46 -22.39 -26.69
CA VAL A 497 -7.88 -22.65 -26.63
C VAL A 497 -8.18 -23.95 -27.39
N LEU A 498 -8.78 -24.90 -26.71
CA LEU A 498 -9.30 -26.13 -27.27
C LEU A 498 -10.83 -26.13 -27.21
N LYS A 499 -11.48 -26.51 -28.28
CA LYS A 499 -12.95 -26.59 -28.35
C LYS A 499 -13.44 -27.98 -28.68
N ASP A 500 -14.45 -28.46 -27.98
CA ASP A 500 -15.28 -29.61 -28.31
C ASP A 500 -16.70 -29.11 -28.63
N VAL A 501 -16.91 -28.70 -29.86
CA VAL A 501 -18.16 -28.06 -30.33
C VAL A 501 -19.33 -29.08 -30.34
N ALA A 502 -19.04 -30.35 -30.53
CA ALA A 502 -20.04 -31.40 -30.58
C ALA A 502 -20.35 -32.01 -29.21
N GLY A 503 -19.57 -31.67 -28.15
CA GLY A 503 -19.71 -32.26 -26.82
C GLY A 503 -19.41 -33.74 -26.75
N ASN A 504 -18.67 -34.28 -27.72
CA ASN A 504 -18.43 -35.71 -27.87
C ASN A 504 -17.01 -36.15 -27.43
N GLY A 505 -16.23 -35.23 -26.89
CA GLY A 505 -14.86 -35.48 -26.44
C GLY A 505 -13.80 -35.29 -27.52
N THR A 506 -14.16 -34.78 -28.70
CA THR A 506 -13.23 -34.49 -29.79
C THR A 506 -12.77 -33.03 -29.66
N TRP A 507 -11.55 -32.84 -29.14
CA TRP A 507 -10.97 -31.51 -28.92
C TRP A 507 -10.19 -31.06 -30.14
N VAL A 508 -10.49 -29.83 -30.59
CA VAL A 508 -9.86 -29.18 -31.73
C VAL A 508 -9.24 -27.83 -31.29
N PRO A 509 -7.98 -27.56 -31.70
CA PRO A 509 -7.40 -26.24 -31.44
C PRO A 509 -8.23 -25.12 -32.10
N SER A 510 -8.51 -24.06 -31.33
CA SER A 510 -9.22 -22.90 -31.80
C SER A 510 -8.29 -21.91 -32.51
N THR A 511 -8.80 -21.16 -33.47
CA THR A 511 -8.13 -20.02 -34.08
C THR A 511 -7.91 -18.85 -33.10
N LEU A 512 -8.53 -18.90 -31.94
CA LEU A 512 -8.33 -17.95 -30.84
C LEU A 512 -7.01 -18.17 -30.09
N SER A 513 -6.40 -19.35 -30.24
CA SER A 513 -5.09 -19.63 -29.65
C SER A 513 -4.03 -18.68 -30.20
N ASN A 514 -3.33 -17.98 -29.34
CA ASN A 514 -2.32 -17.00 -29.72
C ASN A 514 -1.15 -16.98 -28.71
N GLY A 515 -0.08 -16.31 -29.10
CA GLY A 515 1.03 -16.04 -28.22
C GLY A 515 1.60 -14.67 -28.51
N LEU A 516 2.15 -14.02 -27.52
CA LEU A 516 2.78 -12.71 -27.67
C LEU A 516 4.09 -12.63 -26.85
N ALA A 517 5.05 -11.93 -27.40
CA ALA A 517 6.25 -11.46 -26.72
C ALA A 517 6.23 -9.93 -26.71
N PHE A 518 6.45 -9.36 -25.54
CA PHE A 518 6.49 -7.92 -25.37
C PHE A 518 7.77 -7.52 -24.67
N SER A 519 8.44 -6.50 -25.19
CA SER A 519 9.55 -5.86 -24.51
C SER A 519 9.37 -4.34 -24.47
N ASP A 520 9.71 -3.73 -23.33
CA ASP A 520 9.66 -2.29 -23.11
C ASP A 520 10.91 -1.85 -22.36
N GLN A 521 11.69 -0.95 -22.96
CA GLN A 521 12.96 -0.45 -22.43
C GLN A 521 12.86 1.07 -22.30
N VAL A 522 13.08 1.61 -21.11
CA VAL A 522 13.03 3.04 -20.83
C VAL A 522 14.32 3.49 -20.18
N LEU A 523 15.02 4.42 -20.81
CA LEU A 523 16.18 5.11 -20.26
C LEU A 523 15.80 6.53 -19.87
N ALA A 524 16.10 6.93 -18.65
CA ALA A 524 15.71 8.20 -18.09
C ALA A 524 16.88 8.90 -17.40
N THR A 525 16.92 10.22 -17.51
CA THR A 525 17.77 11.10 -16.70
C THR A 525 16.93 12.26 -16.14
N TYR A 526 17.27 12.74 -14.95
CA TYR A 526 16.54 13.85 -14.34
C TYR A 526 17.42 14.74 -13.48
N ALA A 527 16.94 15.98 -13.30
CA ALA A 527 17.48 16.92 -12.33
C ALA A 527 16.34 17.69 -11.66
N VAL A 528 16.42 17.88 -10.36
CA VAL A 528 15.48 18.65 -9.55
C VAL A 528 16.28 19.61 -8.68
N LEU A 529 15.90 20.88 -8.68
CA LEU A 529 16.46 21.93 -7.83
C LEU A 529 15.38 22.44 -6.89
N SER A 530 15.66 22.44 -5.60
CA SER A 530 14.77 22.95 -4.56
C SER A 530 15.46 24.03 -3.75
N LYS A 531 14.77 25.12 -3.42
CA LYS A 531 15.33 26.22 -2.62
C LYS A 531 14.24 26.98 -1.85
N GLY A 532 14.50 27.19 -0.56
CA GLY A 532 13.74 28.15 0.25
C GLY A 532 14.25 29.58 0.01
N VAL A 533 13.35 30.53 -0.28
CA VAL A 533 13.65 31.96 -0.46
C VAL A 533 12.63 32.79 0.33
N GLY A 534 13.02 33.27 1.50
CA GLY A 534 12.09 33.95 2.41
C GLY A 534 10.92 33.04 2.80
N LYS A 535 9.71 33.45 2.46
CA LYS A 535 8.47 32.68 2.69
C LYS A 535 8.13 31.68 1.59
N PHE A 536 8.94 31.61 0.53
CA PHE A 536 8.73 30.70 -0.59
C PHE A 536 9.60 29.44 -0.44
N ASP A 537 9.01 28.27 -0.66
CA ASP A 537 9.72 27.05 -0.98
C ASP A 537 9.48 26.74 -2.46
N LEU A 538 10.54 26.73 -3.25
CA LEU A 538 10.49 26.56 -4.70
C LEU A 538 11.17 25.25 -5.08
N GLN A 539 10.57 24.51 -5.99
CA GLN A 539 11.15 23.30 -6.60
C GLN A 539 10.87 23.33 -8.10
N GLY A 540 11.89 23.07 -8.90
CA GLY A 540 11.78 22.89 -10.34
C GLY A 540 12.57 21.67 -10.78
N GLY A 541 12.05 20.91 -11.70
CA GLY A 541 12.71 19.71 -12.20
C GLY A 541 12.39 19.41 -13.66
N LEU A 542 13.31 18.72 -14.30
CA LEU A 542 13.15 18.19 -15.65
C LEU A 542 13.63 16.75 -15.71
N ARG A 543 12.86 15.90 -16.37
CA ARG A 543 13.21 14.51 -16.71
C ARG A 543 13.08 14.31 -18.19
N GLY A 544 14.09 13.69 -18.80
CA GLY A 544 14.06 13.21 -20.17
C GLY A 544 14.03 11.69 -20.19
N GLU A 545 13.21 11.12 -21.06
CA GLU A 545 13.12 9.69 -21.28
C GLU A 545 13.24 9.35 -22.76
N TYR A 546 13.91 8.25 -23.06
CA TYR A 546 13.88 7.54 -24.33
C TYR A 546 13.29 6.16 -24.08
N ALA A 547 12.22 5.82 -24.81
CA ALA A 547 11.54 4.54 -24.70
C ALA A 547 11.58 3.80 -26.05
N HIS A 548 11.80 2.49 -25.95
CA HIS A 548 11.70 1.55 -27.07
C HIS A 548 10.82 0.39 -26.63
N ARG A 549 9.75 0.14 -27.39
CA ARG A 549 8.78 -0.92 -27.17
C ARG A 549 8.71 -1.80 -28.41
N ASP A 550 8.72 -3.11 -28.21
CA ASP A 550 8.40 -4.08 -29.26
C ASP A 550 7.30 -5.02 -28.77
N PHE A 551 6.28 -5.21 -29.58
CA PHE A 551 5.18 -6.13 -29.38
C PHE A 551 5.15 -7.09 -30.56
N THR A 552 5.37 -8.38 -30.32
CA THR A 552 5.47 -9.41 -31.36
C THR A 552 4.43 -10.51 -31.13
N LEU A 553 3.70 -10.84 -32.17
CA LEU A 553 2.80 -12.01 -32.19
C LEU A 553 3.63 -13.25 -32.53
N THR A 554 3.75 -14.19 -31.58
CA THR A 554 4.69 -15.32 -31.72
C THR A 554 4.29 -16.30 -32.82
N LYS A 555 2.95 -16.49 -33.04
CA LYS A 555 2.44 -17.43 -34.07
C LYS A 555 2.55 -16.88 -35.49
N SER A 556 2.37 -15.57 -35.70
CA SER A 556 2.50 -14.91 -37.01
C SER A 556 3.87 -14.29 -37.26
N SER A 557 4.69 -14.13 -36.23
CA SER A 557 5.96 -13.39 -36.23
C SER A 557 5.81 -11.92 -36.66
N GLU A 558 4.61 -11.35 -36.56
CA GLU A 558 4.37 -9.95 -36.84
C GLU A 558 4.79 -9.10 -35.64
N SER A 559 5.60 -8.06 -35.88
CA SER A 559 6.16 -7.18 -34.85
C SER A 559 5.76 -5.74 -35.03
N PHE A 560 5.56 -5.02 -33.92
CA PHE A 560 5.10 -3.63 -33.86
C PHE A 560 6.05 -2.77 -33.02
N PRO A 561 7.28 -2.50 -33.50
CA PRO A 561 8.26 -1.70 -32.77
C PRO A 561 7.87 -0.21 -32.77
N VAL A 562 8.01 0.44 -31.60
CA VAL A 562 7.76 1.87 -31.44
C VAL A 562 8.87 2.47 -30.56
N SER A 563 9.45 3.60 -31.02
CA SER A 563 10.42 4.35 -30.23
C SER A 563 10.04 5.82 -30.13
N TYR A 564 10.23 6.43 -28.97
CA TYR A 564 9.94 7.85 -28.77
C TYR A 564 10.76 8.44 -27.63
N ALA A 565 10.95 9.78 -27.69
CA ALA A 565 11.56 10.55 -26.62
C ALA A 565 10.53 11.50 -26.00
N SER A 566 10.60 11.73 -24.73
CA SER A 566 9.67 12.57 -23.99
C SER A 566 10.35 13.41 -22.91
N LEU A 567 9.80 14.60 -22.67
CA LEU A 567 10.25 15.51 -21.61
C LEU A 567 9.14 15.71 -20.59
N PHE A 568 9.50 15.65 -19.31
CA PHE A 568 8.60 15.74 -18.16
C PHE A 568 9.05 16.85 -17.20
N PRO A 569 8.69 18.12 -17.48
CA PRO A 569 8.90 19.20 -16.54
C PRO A 569 8.00 19.08 -15.32
N SER A 570 8.49 19.54 -14.16
CA SER A 570 7.70 19.69 -12.93
C SER A 570 8.10 20.95 -12.20
N ALA A 571 7.14 21.60 -11.55
CA ALA A 571 7.37 22.78 -10.73
C ALA A 571 6.44 22.80 -9.52
N ILE A 572 6.95 23.19 -8.36
CA ILE A 572 6.17 23.39 -7.14
C ILE A 572 6.64 24.71 -6.51
N ALA A 573 5.70 25.57 -6.17
CA ALA A 573 5.92 26.78 -5.41
C ALA A 573 4.99 26.79 -4.20
N VAL A 574 5.53 26.90 -3.00
CA VAL A 574 4.77 27.01 -1.75
C VAL A 574 5.07 28.36 -1.15
N TYR A 575 4.02 29.10 -0.79
CA TYR A 575 4.12 30.35 -0.06
C TYR A 575 3.53 30.19 1.34
N LYS A 576 4.34 30.46 2.36
CA LYS A 576 3.97 30.39 3.78
C LYS A 576 3.57 31.75 4.28
N PHE A 577 2.26 31.99 4.46
CA PHE A 577 1.75 33.23 5.06
C PHE A 577 2.18 33.32 6.52
N ASN A 578 2.01 32.22 7.26
CA ASN A 578 2.40 31.99 8.64
C ASN A 578 2.54 30.48 8.90
N GLU A 579 2.80 30.07 10.15
CA GLU A 579 2.98 28.66 10.53
C GLU A 579 1.73 27.78 10.27
N GLY A 580 0.55 28.39 10.25
CA GLY A 580 -0.72 27.67 10.08
C GLY A 580 -1.40 27.85 8.73
N LEU A 581 -0.88 28.70 7.83
CA LEU A 581 -1.51 28.97 6.53
C LEU A 581 -0.46 29.02 5.43
N GLN A 582 -0.62 28.15 4.44
CA GLN A 582 0.21 28.10 3.25
C GLN A 582 -0.61 27.89 1.98
N THR A 583 -0.08 28.36 0.86
CA THR A 583 -0.61 28.06 -0.47
C THR A 583 0.45 27.38 -1.32
N LYS A 584 0.02 26.52 -2.23
CA LYS A 584 0.85 25.76 -3.14
C LYS A 584 0.35 25.96 -4.57
N ALA A 585 1.25 26.19 -5.50
CA ALA A 585 1.01 26.05 -6.93
C ALA A 585 1.93 24.94 -7.45
N ALA A 586 1.37 23.99 -8.20
CA ALA A 586 2.14 22.87 -8.73
C ALA A 586 1.77 22.59 -10.19
N TYR A 587 2.76 22.19 -10.97
CA TYR A 587 2.64 21.72 -12.33
C TYR A 587 3.47 20.46 -12.53
N SER A 588 2.94 19.49 -13.29
CA SER A 588 3.70 18.34 -13.76
C SER A 588 3.14 17.80 -15.07
N ARG A 589 4.03 17.36 -15.96
CA ARG A 589 3.68 16.58 -17.15
C ARG A 589 3.87 15.11 -16.86
N ARG A 590 2.91 14.28 -17.30
CA ARG A 590 2.86 12.85 -17.03
C ARG A 590 2.59 12.07 -18.31
N ILE A 591 2.84 10.74 -18.29
CA ILE A 591 2.60 9.83 -19.41
C ILE A 591 1.82 8.60 -18.94
N ARG A 592 0.98 8.07 -19.82
CA ARG A 592 0.44 6.71 -19.73
C ARG A 592 0.82 5.94 -20.99
N ARG A 593 1.56 4.86 -20.78
CA ARG A 593 1.88 3.93 -21.88
C ARG A 593 0.75 2.92 -22.04
N PRO A 594 0.40 2.50 -23.27
CA PRO A 594 -0.57 1.43 -23.49
C PRO A 594 -0.13 0.14 -22.82
N GLY A 595 -1.07 -0.54 -22.15
CA GLY A 595 -0.85 -1.86 -21.57
C GLY A 595 -0.82 -2.97 -22.61
N THR A 596 -0.26 -4.12 -22.28
CA THR A 596 -0.16 -5.27 -23.19
C THR A 596 -1.52 -5.78 -23.66
N GLN A 597 -2.54 -5.73 -22.80
CA GLN A 597 -3.91 -6.09 -23.17
C GLN A 597 -4.51 -5.10 -24.18
N GLU A 598 -4.24 -3.80 -24.05
CA GLU A 598 -4.70 -2.77 -24.98
C GLU A 598 -4.02 -2.87 -26.35
N LEU A 599 -2.83 -3.51 -26.40
CA LEU A 599 -2.05 -3.71 -27.60
C LEU A 599 -2.35 -5.03 -28.32
N ASN A 600 -2.86 -6.05 -27.62
CA ASN A 600 -3.06 -7.39 -28.17
C ASN A 600 -4.24 -7.43 -29.16
N PRO A 601 -4.00 -7.57 -30.47
CA PRO A 601 -5.05 -7.53 -31.48
C PRO A 601 -5.89 -8.83 -31.58
N PHE A 602 -5.55 -9.86 -30.80
CA PHE A 602 -6.31 -11.10 -30.82
C PHE A 602 -7.65 -10.97 -30.09
N PRO A 603 -8.74 -11.55 -30.66
CA PRO A 603 -10.04 -11.53 -30.02
C PRO A 603 -10.04 -12.30 -28.69
N GLN A 604 -10.56 -11.70 -27.65
CA GLN A 604 -10.79 -12.28 -26.34
C GLN A 604 -12.29 -12.19 -26.02
N PHE A 605 -12.96 -13.32 -25.85
CA PHE A 605 -14.38 -13.36 -25.56
C PHE A 605 -14.60 -13.22 -24.05
N PHE A 606 -15.37 -12.20 -23.63
CA PHE A 606 -15.88 -12.11 -22.27
C PHE A 606 -17.08 -13.02 -22.06
N ASP A 607 -17.91 -13.07 -23.06
CA ASP A 607 -19.09 -13.90 -23.17
C ASP A 607 -19.37 -14.16 -24.68
N PRO A 608 -20.35 -15.00 -25.03
CA PRO A 608 -20.65 -15.38 -26.43
C PRO A 608 -20.97 -14.21 -27.35
N GLN A 609 -21.30 -13.05 -26.79
CA GLN A 609 -21.78 -11.88 -27.54
C GLN A 609 -20.83 -10.68 -27.46
N ASN A 610 -19.83 -10.72 -26.60
CA ASN A 610 -18.91 -9.60 -26.39
C ASN A 610 -17.46 -10.05 -26.53
N VAL A 611 -16.74 -9.42 -27.46
CA VAL A 611 -15.34 -9.68 -27.76
C VAL A 611 -14.51 -8.42 -27.61
N PHE A 612 -13.28 -8.61 -27.17
CA PHE A 612 -12.31 -7.55 -26.95
C PHE A 612 -11.11 -7.73 -27.90
N PHE A 613 -10.64 -6.60 -28.47
CA PHE A 613 -9.41 -6.53 -29.28
C PHE A 613 -8.54 -5.38 -28.81
N GLY A 614 -7.26 -5.61 -28.66
CA GLY A 614 -6.28 -4.55 -28.52
C GLY A 614 -5.93 -3.91 -29.88
N ASN A 615 -5.16 -2.84 -29.79
CA ASN A 615 -4.63 -2.11 -30.96
C ASN A 615 -3.14 -1.88 -30.80
N PRO A 616 -2.26 -2.61 -31.51
CA PRO A 616 -0.79 -2.51 -31.35
C PRO A 616 -0.24 -1.15 -31.80
N LYS A 617 -1.01 -0.33 -32.53
CA LYS A 617 -0.61 0.98 -33.02
C LYS A 617 -0.88 2.12 -32.04
N LEU A 618 -1.33 1.84 -30.82
CA LEU A 618 -1.58 2.86 -29.81
C LEU A 618 -0.33 3.64 -29.42
N SER A 619 -0.49 4.96 -29.36
CA SER A 619 0.49 5.91 -28.83
C SER A 619 0.29 6.16 -27.34
N PRO A 620 1.31 6.63 -26.61
CA PRO A 620 1.15 7.05 -25.23
C PRO A 620 0.26 8.30 -25.10
N GLU A 621 -0.46 8.38 -23.97
CA GLU A 621 -1.18 9.59 -23.56
C GLU A 621 -0.28 10.52 -22.77
N TYR A 622 -0.45 11.83 -22.89
CA TYR A 622 0.26 12.83 -22.09
C TYR A 622 -0.73 13.71 -21.34
N THR A 623 -0.45 13.93 -20.05
CA THR A 623 -1.27 14.80 -19.19
C THR A 623 -0.44 15.93 -18.61
N ASP A 624 -0.88 17.16 -18.84
CA ASP A 624 -0.41 18.36 -18.16
C ASP A 624 -1.35 18.64 -16.98
N ALA A 625 -0.82 18.59 -15.77
CA ALA A 625 -1.58 18.74 -14.53
C ALA A 625 -1.17 20.01 -13.77
N PHE A 626 -2.16 20.84 -13.44
CA PHE A 626 -2.03 22.07 -12.64
C PHE A 626 -2.83 21.92 -11.34
N GLU A 627 -2.25 22.31 -10.23
CA GLU A 627 -2.90 22.30 -8.91
C GLU A 627 -2.58 23.57 -8.14
N LEU A 628 -3.61 24.16 -7.55
CA LEU A 628 -3.48 25.26 -6.60
C LEU A 628 -4.07 24.80 -5.26
N GLY A 629 -3.24 24.71 -4.22
CA GLY A 629 -3.63 24.20 -2.91
C GLY A 629 -3.58 25.30 -1.85
N VAL A 630 -4.57 25.37 -0.97
CA VAL A 630 -4.54 26.17 0.24
C VAL A 630 -4.66 25.23 1.44
N THR A 631 -3.69 25.28 2.33
CA THR A 631 -3.66 24.44 3.53
C THR A 631 -3.70 25.34 4.77
N ARG A 632 -4.66 25.07 5.67
CA ARG A 632 -4.73 25.69 6.98
C ARG A 632 -4.60 24.64 8.07
N THR A 633 -3.62 24.81 8.94
CA THR A 633 -3.35 23.97 10.11
C THR A 633 -3.55 24.78 11.38
N GLY A 634 -4.24 24.23 12.36
CA GLY A 634 -4.49 24.88 13.64
C GLY A 634 -4.75 23.85 14.76
N LYS A 635 -5.09 24.33 15.94
CA LYS A 635 -5.37 23.47 17.11
C LYS A 635 -6.51 22.47 16.86
N LEU A 636 -7.53 22.87 16.11
CA LEU A 636 -8.68 22.02 15.78
C LEU A 636 -8.41 21.00 14.68
N GLY A 637 -7.31 21.13 13.94
CA GLY A 637 -6.97 20.21 12.85
C GLY A 637 -6.34 20.87 11.65
N THR A 638 -6.39 20.20 10.52
CA THR A 638 -5.85 20.65 9.23
C THR A 638 -6.93 20.52 8.15
N LEU A 639 -7.03 21.54 7.29
CA LEU A 639 -7.87 21.52 6.10
C LEU A 639 -7.04 21.94 4.89
N GLN A 640 -7.12 21.18 3.83
CA GLN A 640 -6.56 21.50 2.50
C GLN A 640 -7.68 21.57 1.49
N VAL A 641 -7.66 22.59 0.65
CA VAL A 641 -8.53 22.75 -0.52
C VAL A 641 -7.63 22.90 -1.73
N SER A 642 -7.80 22.03 -2.74
CA SER A 642 -6.93 21.93 -3.90
C SER A 642 -7.76 21.95 -5.20
N PRO A 643 -8.09 23.11 -5.75
CA PRO A 643 -8.56 23.18 -7.13
C PRO A 643 -7.47 22.70 -8.09
N PHE A 644 -7.89 21.98 -9.14
CA PHE A 644 -7.00 21.41 -10.13
C PHE A 644 -7.57 21.53 -11.55
N PHE A 645 -6.66 21.53 -12.52
CA PHE A 645 -6.96 21.40 -13.95
C PHE A 645 -5.98 20.39 -14.57
N ARG A 646 -6.51 19.50 -15.43
CA ARG A 646 -5.73 18.54 -16.19
C ARG A 646 -6.15 18.58 -17.64
N HIS A 647 -5.16 18.58 -18.52
CA HIS A 647 -5.31 18.44 -19.95
C HIS A 647 -4.58 17.17 -20.40
N THR A 648 -5.30 16.24 -21.03
CA THR A 648 -4.74 14.99 -21.55
C THR A 648 -4.90 14.97 -23.07
N SER A 649 -3.81 14.71 -23.79
CA SER A 649 -3.78 14.49 -25.23
C SER A 649 -3.61 13.01 -25.57
N ASP A 650 -4.00 12.63 -26.78
CA ASP A 650 -3.90 11.27 -27.32
C ASP A 650 -4.51 10.19 -26.42
N ILE A 651 -5.64 10.52 -25.77
CA ILE A 651 -6.28 9.63 -24.79
C ILE A 651 -6.67 8.29 -25.42
N ILE A 652 -6.35 7.20 -24.72
CA ILE A 652 -6.73 5.84 -25.12
C ILE A 652 -8.14 5.58 -24.60
N ARG A 653 -9.08 5.38 -25.50
CA ARG A 653 -10.49 5.12 -25.19
C ARG A 653 -11.01 3.89 -25.89
N VAL A 654 -11.99 3.30 -25.24
CA VAL A 654 -12.72 2.16 -25.77
C VAL A 654 -13.58 2.60 -26.95
N ALA A 655 -13.39 1.95 -28.09
CA ALA A 655 -14.25 2.03 -29.26
C ALA A 655 -15.10 0.75 -29.32
N ILE A 656 -16.41 0.89 -29.36
CA ILE A 656 -17.35 -0.24 -29.39
C ILE A 656 -17.97 -0.30 -30.79
N ASN A 657 -17.90 -1.49 -31.41
CA ASN A 657 -18.62 -1.80 -32.62
C ASN A 657 -19.66 -2.86 -32.30
N THR A 658 -20.94 -2.53 -32.47
CA THR A 658 -22.08 -3.39 -32.07
C THR A 658 -22.50 -4.37 -33.15
N ALA A 659 -21.91 -4.32 -34.35
CA ALA A 659 -22.26 -5.16 -35.51
C ALA A 659 -20.98 -5.77 -36.13
N ASP A 660 -20.16 -6.37 -35.31
CA ASP A 660 -18.95 -7.06 -35.74
C ASP A 660 -19.20 -8.57 -35.89
N THR A 661 -18.32 -9.24 -36.64
CA THR A 661 -18.44 -10.70 -36.84
C THR A 661 -17.11 -11.35 -36.55
N VAL A 662 -17.07 -12.23 -35.51
CA VAL A 662 -15.90 -13.00 -35.12
C VAL A 662 -16.26 -14.49 -35.13
N GLU A 663 -15.47 -15.30 -35.79
CA GLU A 663 -15.71 -16.74 -35.99
C GLU A 663 -17.13 -17.08 -36.54
N GLY A 664 -17.67 -16.20 -37.42
CA GLY A 664 -19.00 -16.36 -38.00
C GLY A 664 -20.18 -16.02 -37.07
N ARG A 665 -19.92 -15.46 -35.89
CA ARG A 665 -20.92 -15.01 -34.92
C ARG A 665 -21.02 -13.48 -34.94
N GLU A 666 -22.22 -12.95 -34.91
CA GLU A 666 -22.44 -11.52 -34.67
C GLU A 666 -22.11 -11.20 -33.22
N VAL A 667 -21.19 -10.27 -32.99
CA VAL A 667 -20.72 -9.89 -31.67
C VAL A 667 -20.63 -8.37 -31.52
N THR A 668 -20.65 -7.91 -30.29
CA THR A 668 -20.19 -6.56 -29.97
C THR A 668 -18.69 -6.61 -29.73
N SER A 669 -17.93 -5.94 -30.56
CA SER A 669 -16.48 -5.81 -30.36
C SER A 669 -16.13 -4.54 -29.63
N VAL A 670 -15.17 -4.68 -28.76
CA VAL A 670 -14.57 -3.61 -27.94
C VAL A 670 -13.10 -3.48 -28.33
N SER A 671 -12.69 -2.33 -28.82
CA SER A 671 -11.29 -2.06 -29.17
C SER A 671 -10.81 -0.76 -28.56
N PHE A 672 -9.55 -0.38 -28.79
CA PHE A 672 -8.95 0.85 -28.30
C PHE A 672 -8.46 1.75 -29.43
N GLN A 673 -8.62 3.05 -29.21
CA GLN A 673 -8.15 4.09 -30.11
C GLN A 673 -7.61 5.28 -29.32
N ASN A 674 -6.61 5.96 -29.87
CA ASN A 674 -6.23 7.27 -29.37
C ASN A 674 -7.23 8.30 -29.88
N LEU A 675 -7.89 9.00 -28.98
CA LEU A 675 -8.80 10.11 -29.26
C LEU A 675 -8.08 11.44 -29.11
N ALA A 676 -8.72 12.57 -29.45
CA ALA A 676 -8.09 13.87 -29.48
C ALA A 676 -7.66 14.34 -28.07
N THR A 677 -8.58 14.68 -27.19
CA THR A 677 -8.25 15.29 -25.89
C THR A 677 -9.27 15.01 -24.79
N SER A 678 -8.84 15.12 -23.53
CA SER A 678 -9.74 15.21 -22.37
C SER A 678 -9.30 16.32 -21.43
N ASN A 679 -10.25 17.13 -20.98
CA ASN A 679 -10.06 18.16 -19.98
C ASN A 679 -10.82 17.80 -18.71
N SER A 680 -10.17 17.92 -17.56
CA SER A 680 -10.75 17.66 -16.25
C SER A 680 -10.40 18.79 -15.29
N TRP A 681 -11.40 19.35 -14.61
CA TRP A 681 -11.18 20.39 -13.59
C TRP A 681 -12.15 20.24 -12.44
N GLY A 682 -11.70 20.62 -11.26
CA GLY A 682 -12.48 20.44 -10.05
C GLY A 682 -11.73 20.88 -8.80
N THR A 683 -12.21 20.41 -7.67
CA THR A 683 -11.57 20.65 -6.39
C THR A 683 -11.53 19.38 -5.55
N ASP A 684 -10.44 19.23 -4.82
CA ASP A 684 -10.22 18.20 -3.82
C ASP A 684 -10.08 18.86 -2.46
N MET A 685 -10.88 18.42 -1.49
CA MET A 685 -10.82 18.88 -0.11
C MET A 685 -10.44 17.72 0.78
N THR A 686 -9.41 17.88 1.58
CA THR A 686 -8.97 16.87 2.56
C THR A 686 -8.79 17.56 3.90
N GLY A 687 -9.31 16.94 4.96
CA GLY A 687 -9.21 17.54 6.29
C GLY A 687 -9.17 16.53 7.41
N GLN A 688 -8.63 16.97 8.53
CA GLN A 688 -8.64 16.27 9.81
C GLN A 688 -9.12 17.23 10.89
N LEU A 689 -10.04 16.76 11.73
CA LEU A 689 -10.49 17.44 12.95
C LEU A 689 -10.01 16.66 14.17
N ARG A 690 -9.58 17.36 15.21
CA ARG A 690 -9.12 16.79 16.48
C ARG A 690 -10.11 17.18 17.58
N PHE A 691 -10.57 16.21 18.32
CA PHE A 691 -11.49 16.39 19.45
C PHE A 691 -10.75 16.24 20.80
N GLY A 692 -9.45 16.54 20.81
CA GLY A 692 -8.60 16.33 21.97
C GLY A 692 -8.51 14.85 22.36
N ALA A 693 -8.66 14.56 23.66
CA ALA A 693 -8.62 13.18 24.16
C ALA A 693 -9.76 12.29 23.66
N LEU A 694 -10.88 12.88 23.18
CA LEU A 694 -12.03 12.13 22.68
C LEU A 694 -11.76 11.44 21.35
N GLY A 695 -10.79 11.93 20.55
CA GLY A 695 -10.47 11.29 19.26
C GLY A 695 -10.27 12.28 18.12
N ASN A 696 -10.50 11.79 16.91
CA ASN A 696 -10.36 12.58 15.69
C ASN A 696 -11.36 12.13 14.61
N ALA A 697 -11.59 13.01 13.64
CA ALA A 697 -12.24 12.66 12.39
C ALA A 697 -11.36 13.15 11.24
N PHE A 698 -11.29 12.39 10.16
CA PHE A 698 -10.66 12.82 8.94
C PHE A 698 -11.54 12.42 7.74
N GLY A 699 -11.39 13.17 6.66
CA GLY A 699 -12.19 12.91 5.48
C GLY A 699 -11.77 13.70 4.27
N GLY A 700 -12.46 13.47 3.18
CA GLY A 700 -12.28 14.18 1.93
C GLY A 700 -13.58 14.34 1.19
N PHE A 701 -13.64 15.40 0.41
CA PHE A 701 -14.69 15.69 -0.55
C PHE A 701 -14.04 16.05 -1.87
N GLN A 702 -14.50 15.45 -2.94
CA GLN A 702 -14.03 15.68 -4.29
C GLN A 702 -15.20 16.02 -5.19
N LEU A 703 -15.04 17.05 -6.00
CA LEU A 703 -15.98 17.43 -7.07
C LEU A 703 -15.18 17.77 -8.31
N PHE A 704 -15.51 17.17 -9.45
CA PHE A 704 -14.87 17.52 -10.71
C PHE A 704 -15.80 17.34 -11.92
N LYS A 705 -15.46 18.06 -12.97
CA LYS A 705 -16.04 17.93 -14.30
C LYS A 705 -14.96 17.40 -15.24
N GLN A 706 -15.35 16.44 -16.08
CA GLN A 706 -14.51 15.91 -17.15
C GLN A 706 -15.24 16.06 -18.48
N VAL A 707 -14.54 16.59 -19.47
CA VAL A 707 -15.02 16.73 -20.85
C VAL A 707 -14.01 16.02 -21.74
N THR A 708 -14.48 15.00 -22.44
CA THR A 708 -13.71 14.26 -23.44
C THR A 708 -14.21 14.67 -24.82
N ASP A 709 -13.29 15.06 -25.70
CA ASP A 709 -13.56 15.35 -27.11
C ASP A 709 -13.15 14.13 -27.92
N GLY A 710 -14.11 13.51 -28.58
CA GLY A 710 -13.93 12.36 -29.47
C GLY A 710 -13.42 12.72 -30.87
N GLY A 711 -13.17 14.00 -31.16
CA GLY A 711 -12.74 14.46 -32.47
C GLY A 711 -13.76 14.11 -33.57
N SER A 712 -13.28 13.42 -34.62
CA SER A 712 -14.14 12.94 -35.72
C SER A 712 -15.16 11.87 -35.30
N THR A 713 -14.98 11.25 -34.13
CA THR A 713 -15.87 10.21 -33.60
C THR A 713 -16.77 10.79 -32.50
N SER A 714 -17.74 11.62 -32.90
CA SER A 714 -18.62 12.37 -31.99
C SER A 714 -19.36 11.52 -30.96
N ALA A 715 -19.60 10.22 -31.24
CA ALA A 715 -20.22 9.26 -30.32
C ALA A 715 -19.39 9.01 -29.03
N LEU A 716 -18.10 9.36 -29.02
CA LEU A 716 -17.21 9.20 -27.87
C LEU A 716 -17.00 10.50 -27.11
N THR A 717 -17.73 11.58 -27.43
CA THR A 717 -17.70 12.82 -26.67
C THR A 717 -18.51 12.66 -25.37
N SER A 718 -17.92 12.98 -24.25
CA SER A 718 -18.58 12.91 -22.95
C SER A 718 -18.41 14.20 -22.13
N ASN A 719 -19.42 14.49 -21.30
CA ASN A 719 -19.44 15.63 -20.38
C ASN A 719 -20.04 15.17 -19.04
N ALA A 720 -19.16 14.84 -18.12
CA ALA A 720 -19.55 14.26 -16.84
C ALA A 720 -19.15 15.16 -15.66
N VAL A 721 -20.08 15.33 -14.73
CA VAL A 721 -19.81 15.90 -13.40
C VAL A 721 -20.00 14.77 -12.38
N THR A 722 -19.02 14.58 -11.52
CA THR A 722 -19.11 13.61 -10.44
C THR A 722 -18.55 14.16 -9.14
N TRP A 723 -19.01 13.60 -8.02
CA TRP A 723 -18.48 13.94 -6.72
C TRP A 723 -18.43 12.72 -5.81
N SER A 724 -17.55 12.74 -4.83
CA SER A 724 -17.47 11.73 -3.80
C SER A 724 -17.15 12.37 -2.45
N ALA A 725 -17.60 11.73 -1.38
CA ALA A 725 -17.31 12.14 -0.02
C ALA A 725 -16.94 10.93 0.83
N ARG A 726 -16.00 11.13 1.74
CA ARG A 726 -15.60 10.11 2.72
C ARG A 726 -15.34 10.76 4.06
N ILE A 727 -15.80 10.10 5.12
CA ILE A 727 -15.50 10.48 6.49
C ILE A 727 -15.11 9.23 7.29
N ASN A 728 -14.09 9.37 8.10
CA ASN A 728 -13.66 8.36 9.07
C ASN A 728 -13.57 9.05 10.43
N THR A 729 -14.17 8.45 11.46
CA THR A 729 -14.19 9.00 12.80
C THR A 729 -13.69 7.95 13.79
N THR A 730 -12.77 8.36 14.63
CA THR A 730 -12.23 7.54 15.72
C THR A 730 -12.55 8.22 17.04
N ILE A 731 -13.24 7.50 17.94
CA ILE A 731 -13.63 7.97 19.25
C ILE A 731 -13.00 7.08 20.32
N ASN A 732 -12.26 7.66 21.24
CA ASN A 732 -11.74 7.00 22.43
C ASN A 732 -12.86 6.96 23.49
N ALA A 733 -13.70 5.92 23.43
CA ALA A 733 -14.87 5.78 24.32
C ALA A 733 -14.48 5.50 25.77
N ALA A 734 -13.32 4.86 25.97
CA ALA A 734 -12.72 4.63 27.29
C ALA A 734 -11.19 4.51 27.16
N LYS A 735 -10.47 4.43 28.28
CA LYS A 735 -8.99 4.36 28.32
C LYS A 735 -8.39 3.31 27.38
N ASN A 736 -9.07 2.18 27.18
CA ASN A 736 -8.60 1.06 26.38
C ASN A 736 -9.54 0.69 25.25
N THR A 737 -10.62 1.47 25.03
CA THR A 737 -11.68 1.18 24.06
C THR A 737 -11.75 2.27 23.01
N THR A 738 -11.63 1.89 21.75
CA THR A 738 -11.72 2.79 20.61
C THR A 738 -12.86 2.34 19.71
N LEU A 739 -13.75 3.26 19.35
CA LEU A 739 -14.80 3.09 18.35
C LEU A 739 -14.34 3.77 17.05
N THR A 740 -14.56 3.11 15.93
CA THR A 740 -14.28 3.70 14.61
C THR A 740 -15.49 3.54 13.72
N GLY A 741 -15.90 4.62 13.07
CA GLY A 741 -16.93 4.63 12.04
C GLY A 741 -16.38 5.21 10.74
N SER A 742 -16.72 4.62 9.60
CA SER A 742 -16.41 5.17 8.29
C SER A 742 -17.64 5.16 7.39
N TYR A 743 -17.77 6.19 6.58
CA TYR A 743 -18.80 6.30 5.55
C TYR A 743 -18.20 6.84 4.27
N PHE A 744 -18.53 6.20 3.16
CA PHE A 744 -18.16 6.59 1.82
C PHE A 744 -19.41 6.72 0.94
N TYR A 745 -19.41 7.76 0.09
CA TYR A 745 -20.40 7.96 -0.95
C TYR A 745 -19.73 8.44 -2.24
N ARG A 746 -20.12 7.88 -3.38
CA ARG A 746 -19.78 8.34 -4.73
C ARG A 746 -21.08 8.55 -5.52
N ALA A 747 -21.22 9.71 -6.10
CA ALA A 747 -22.36 10.05 -6.96
C ALA A 747 -22.34 9.22 -8.26
N PRO A 748 -23.50 9.05 -8.92
CA PRO A 748 -23.55 8.47 -10.24
C PRO A 748 -22.59 9.18 -11.19
N THR A 749 -21.91 8.43 -12.04
CA THR A 749 -20.90 8.99 -12.94
C THR A 749 -21.24 8.61 -14.38
N LYS A 750 -21.47 9.61 -15.23
CA LYS A 750 -21.63 9.40 -16.66
C LYS A 750 -20.30 9.01 -17.29
N ILE A 751 -20.34 8.04 -18.17
CA ILE A 751 -19.23 7.60 -19.03
C ILE A 751 -19.65 7.81 -20.50
N GLU A 752 -18.75 7.61 -21.45
CA GLU A 752 -18.95 7.91 -22.88
C GLU A 752 -20.22 7.24 -23.44
N ARG A 753 -20.56 6.03 -22.96
CA ARG A 753 -21.73 5.27 -23.40
C ARG A 753 -22.52 4.70 -22.24
N GLY A 754 -22.75 5.50 -21.18
CA GLY A 754 -23.50 4.98 -20.06
C GLY A 754 -23.33 5.71 -18.73
N GLU A 755 -23.54 4.96 -17.65
CA GLU A 755 -23.51 5.50 -16.28
C GLU A 755 -23.14 4.41 -15.26
N PHE A 756 -22.23 4.73 -14.38
CA PHE A 756 -22.04 4.02 -13.09
C PHE A 756 -23.06 4.56 -12.10
N SER A 757 -23.82 3.69 -11.46
CA SER A 757 -24.73 4.08 -10.40
C SER A 757 -23.98 4.56 -9.16
N ALA A 758 -24.71 5.27 -8.26
CA ALA A 758 -24.15 5.68 -6.98
C ALA A 758 -23.63 4.48 -6.17
N GLN A 759 -22.55 4.70 -5.45
CA GLN A 759 -22.00 3.72 -4.52
C GLN A 759 -21.90 4.32 -3.14
N GLN A 760 -22.22 3.53 -2.12
CA GLN A 760 -22.05 3.93 -0.73
C GLN A 760 -21.66 2.73 0.12
N MET A 761 -21.00 3.00 1.23
CA MET A 761 -20.57 1.96 2.17
C MET A 761 -20.39 2.55 3.56
N ALA A 762 -20.88 1.86 4.57
CA ALA A 762 -20.63 2.18 5.97
C ALA A 762 -19.92 1.01 6.67
N ASN A 763 -18.93 1.32 7.52
CA ASN A 763 -18.26 0.31 8.34
C ASN A 763 -18.15 0.81 9.78
N PHE A 764 -18.28 -0.09 10.74
CA PHE A 764 -18.13 0.19 12.15
C PHE A 764 -17.17 -0.81 12.78
N SER A 765 -16.40 -0.37 13.76
CA SER A 765 -15.57 -1.26 14.53
C SER A 765 -15.42 -0.83 15.99
N VAL A 766 -15.24 -1.81 16.85
CA VAL A 766 -14.87 -1.66 18.25
C VAL A 766 -13.52 -2.34 18.45
N ARG A 767 -12.58 -1.64 19.04
CA ARG A 767 -11.27 -2.16 19.38
C ARG A 767 -11.01 -2.01 20.87
N GLN A 768 -10.67 -3.11 21.51
CA GLN A 768 -10.39 -3.19 22.94
C GLN A 768 -8.93 -3.63 23.18
N LYS A 769 -8.14 -2.82 23.85
CA LYS A 769 -6.82 -3.20 24.33
C LYS A 769 -6.98 -3.99 25.61
N ILE A 770 -6.31 -5.15 25.71
CA ILE A 770 -6.32 -6.03 26.86
C ILE A 770 -4.87 -6.32 27.29
N MET A 771 -4.66 -6.98 28.43
CA MET A 771 -3.33 -7.34 28.96
C MET A 771 -2.36 -6.14 28.99
N GLU A 772 -2.81 -5.01 29.56
CA GLU A 772 -2.02 -3.76 29.64
C GLU A 772 -1.54 -3.24 28.26
N GLY A 773 -2.30 -3.51 27.22
CA GLY A 773 -2.00 -3.08 25.84
C GLY A 773 -1.12 -4.05 25.05
N LYS A 774 -0.73 -5.19 25.61
CA LYS A 774 0.04 -6.23 24.93
C LYS A 774 -0.80 -7.00 23.90
N ALA A 775 -2.12 -7.05 24.08
CA ALA A 775 -3.04 -7.67 23.15
C ALA A 775 -4.21 -6.72 22.82
N THR A 776 -4.81 -6.94 21.66
CA THR A 776 -5.97 -6.16 21.18
C THR A 776 -7.00 -7.11 20.59
N VAL A 777 -8.25 -6.95 20.97
CA VAL A 777 -9.41 -7.60 20.35
C VAL A 777 -10.18 -6.57 19.55
N SER A 778 -10.56 -6.91 18.34
CA SER A 778 -11.34 -6.02 17.46
C SER A 778 -12.55 -6.77 16.90
N LEU A 779 -13.71 -6.10 16.94
CA LEU A 779 -14.91 -6.51 16.22
C LEU A 779 -15.17 -5.49 15.13
N ARG A 780 -15.43 -5.97 13.91
CA ARG A 780 -15.76 -5.13 12.76
C ARG A 780 -17.07 -5.59 12.13
N VAL A 781 -17.92 -4.63 11.80
CA VAL A 781 -19.11 -4.81 11.00
C VAL A 781 -18.90 -4.03 9.71
N GLN A 782 -18.80 -4.74 8.59
CA GLN A 782 -18.57 -4.17 7.27
C GLN A 782 -19.87 -4.17 6.50
N ASP A 783 -20.20 -3.00 5.91
CA ASP A 783 -21.37 -2.78 5.07
C ASP A 783 -22.67 -3.44 5.61
N PRO A 784 -23.12 -3.08 6.85
CA PRO A 784 -24.30 -3.69 7.46
C PRO A 784 -25.60 -3.45 6.68
N PHE A 785 -25.55 -2.53 5.71
CA PHE A 785 -26.73 -2.17 4.90
C PHE A 785 -26.70 -2.81 3.51
N ASN A 786 -25.69 -3.62 3.20
CA ASN A 786 -25.51 -4.28 1.90
C ASN A 786 -25.61 -3.30 0.71
N THR A 787 -24.83 -2.23 0.76
CA THR A 787 -24.92 -1.11 -0.20
C THR A 787 -23.76 -1.06 -1.19
N ARG A 788 -22.81 -1.99 -1.10
CA ARG A 788 -21.58 -2.02 -1.91
C ARG A 788 -21.80 -2.48 -3.36
N GLY A 789 -22.96 -2.97 -3.71
CA GLY A 789 -23.26 -3.48 -5.05
C GLY A 789 -22.91 -2.47 -6.15
N MET A 790 -22.30 -2.96 -7.24
CA MET A 790 -21.97 -2.16 -8.42
C MET A 790 -23.04 -2.35 -9.50
N LYS A 791 -23.55 -1.24 -10.02
CA LYS A 791 -24.48 -1.27 -11.16
C LYS A 791 -23.98 -0.34 -12.26
N ILE A 792 -23.86 -0.90 -13.46
CA ILE A 792 -23.43 -0.18 -14.68
C ILE A 792 -24.56 -0.27 -15.68
N LYS A 793 -24.91 0.86 -16.28
CA LYS A 793 -25.77 0.94 -17.46
C LYS A 793 -24.91 1.39 -18.62
N THR A 794 -24.91 0.65 -19.70
CA THR A 794 -24.23 1.02 -20.95
C THR A 794 -25.21 0.94 -22.09
N GLY A 795 -25.04 1.77 -23.11
CA GLY A 795 -25.91 1.72 -24.28
C GLY A 795 -25.50 2.72 -25.36
N ASP A 796 -25.96 2.42 -26.58
CA ASP A 796 -25.94 3.29 -27.73
C ASP A 796 -27.27 3.13 -28.52
N ASP A 797 -27.33 3.61 -29.75
CA ASP A 797 -28.53 3.54 -30.57
C ASP A 797 -28.92 2.08 -30.90
N ASN A 798 -28.03 1.10 -30.73
CA ASN A 798 -28.26 -0.29 -31.12
C ASN A 798 -28.36 -1.25 -29.91
N ILE A 799 -27.80 -0.90 -28.77
CA ILE A 799 -27.76 -1.77 -27.61
C ILE A 799 -27.95 -0.97 -26.30
N PHE A 800 -28.76 -1.53 -25.41
CA PHE A 800 -28.86 -1.10 -24.01
C PHE A 800 -28.55 -2.28 -23.09
N GLN A 801 -27.62 -2.10 -22.15
CA GLN A 801 -27.19 -3.17 -21.23
C GLN A 801 -27.16 -2.65 -19.78
N VAL A 802 -27.61 -3.49 -18.84
CA VAL A 802 -27.53 -3.26 -17.41
C VAL A 802 -26.80 -4.43 -16.79
N THR A 803 -25.68 -4.16 -16.17
CA THR A 803 -24.90 -5.14 -15.40
C THR A 803 -24.93 -4.72 -13.93
N GLN A 804 -25.24 -5.68 -13.05
CA GLN A 804 -25.23 -5.49 -11.60
C GLN A 804 -24.52 -6.67 -10.95
N ARG A 805 -23.62 -6.40 -10.03
CA ARG A 805 -22.85 -7.39 -9.23
C ARG A 805 -22.75 -6.95 -7.78
#